data_5714747b426a892ad03129329085393b
#
_entry.id   5714747b426a892ad03129329085393b
#
_cell.length_a   1.000
_cell.length_b   1.000
_cell.length_c   1.000
_cell.angle_alpha   90.00
_cell.angle_beta   90.00
_cell.angle_gamma   90.00
#
_symmetry.space_group_name_H-M   'P 1'
#
loop_
_entity.id
_entity.type
_entity.pdbx_description
1 polymer ?
#
loop_
_entity_poly.entity_id
_entity_poly.type
_entity_poly.pdbx_seq_one_letter_code
_entity_poly.pdbx_strand_id
1 'polypeptide(L)'
;MPPAPRPVQRETLAALEQTRIEGFRRGLVVMATGLGKTWLAAFDAARPQFRRVLFVAHREEILRQSLDVFRRVQPDADLGLYYGGEKQHDARVLFASVQTLAVNLHRFAADRFDYIVIDEFHHAAAASYRRVIAHFQPDFLLGLTATPNRMDGADLLALCSDNLVYECPLTDGVERGDLSPFNYFGIADDVDYTPIPWRSGRFDPGALTEAVETQERAQHALDIWRENGGGRALAYCVTVSHADFMAEFLRRNGVAAVAVHSGPTSAPRVLSVEQLRSGELQVVCTVDVFNEGLDVPEVDTVLMLRPTASPVVFLQQLGRGLRRCDGKDSLTVIDFIGNHRSFLIKPRILLSLGTGRHEGQVSTSKVLRAMQGGEFGLPAGCSATYDVELVDILRAITRVGARSALEDYCRSYVDERGHRASAVQVYEAGYNPSSARARHGHWFAFLDDLKLLDEQEREVVRRYGDVLAGFEKEAITKSYKLVTLQALLQLGALRTGADVAEIAWTTHRIVTGDPRLLADTRSTEMPDPMSVNADIWREYWLKWPLSAWVGQLRGASSGWFRIDGRRFVPTFRVTTDVGERFDALVDELVDYRLARYLFMKDSPLEDALRLKVIQASGRPILMLDRERNRGLPEGEAQFIADGIVYTGNFVKIALNVAHRAGDPGNVLGDLLRSWFGMDAGQPGTAQFVELVPGDQHWQMKPASPDASRGESASLLTRSRVVISERSGRLENLVEVPL
;
A
#
# COMPACT_ATOMS: atom_id res chain seq x y z
N MET A 1 -32.14 -8.79 -26.92
CA MET A 1 -32.46 -7.69 -26.03
C MET A 1 -31.19 -6.84 -25.87
N PRO A 2 -31.26 -5.51 -25.76
CA PRO A 2 -30.10 -4.69 -25.42
C PRO A 2 -29.55 -5.17 -24.08
N PRO A 3 -28.22 -5.14 -23.89
CA PRO A 3 -27.61 -5.55 -22.64
C PRO A 3 -28.08 -4.65 -21.48
N ALA A 4 -28.30 -5.23 -20.31
CA ALA A 4 -28.70 -4.52 -19.12
C ALA A 4 -27.53 -4.41 -18.11
N PRO A 5 -27.40 -3.31 -17.38
CA PRO A 5 -26.35 -3.15 -16.40
C PRO A 5 -26.50 -4.13 -15.22
N ARG A 6 -25.37 -4.72 -14.78
CA ARG A 6 -25.28 -5.58 -13.60
C ARG A 6 -25.59 -4.78 -12.31
N PRO A 7 -25.87 -5.45 -11.18
CA PRO A 7 -26.16 -4.75 -9.93
C PRO A 7 -25.11 -3.69 -9.56
N VAL A 8 -23.81 -4.06 -9.55
CA VAL A 8 -22.71 -3.14 -9.25
C VAL A 8 -22.64 -1.95 -10.21
N GLN A 9 -22.94 -2.18 -11.50
CA GLN A 9 -22.99 -1.09 -12.49
C GLN A 9 -24.19 -0.15 -12.28
N ARG A 10 -25.35 -0.71 -11.88
CA ARG A 10 -26.54 0.15 -11.54
C ARG A 10 -26.27 1.04 -10.34
N GLU A 11 -25.63 0.51 -9.29
CA GLU A 11 -25.22 1.31 -8.13
C GLU A 11 -24.26 2.41 -8.54
N THR A 12 -23.24 2.08 -9.34
CA THR A 12 -22.26 3.06 -9.83
C THR A 12 -22.91 4.12 -10.72
N LEU A 13 -23.84 3.73 -11.60
CA LEU A 13 -24.60 4.69 -12.43
C LEU A 13 -25.46 5.62 -11.60
N ALA A 14 -26.05 5.14 -10.50
CA ALA A 14 -26.80 5.99 -9.57
C ALA A 14 -25.88 6.96 -8.82
N ALA A 15 -24.70 6.50 -8.38
CA ALA A 15 -23.69 7.35 -7.74
C ALA A 15 -23.16 8.43 -8.71
N LEU A 16 -22.93 8.10 -9.99
CA LEU A 16 -22.56 9.05 -11.03
C LEU A 16 -23.64 10.11 -11.29
N GLU A 17 -24.90 9.74 -11.23
CA GLU A 17 -26.01 10.70 -11.35
C GLU A 17 -26.05 11.63 -10.15
N GLN A 18 -25.96 11.08 -8.95
CA GLN A 18 -25.98 11.85 -7.72
C GLN A 18 -24.85 12.87 -7.68
N THR A 19 -23.62 12.46 -8.04
CA THR A 19 -22.44 13.34 -8.06
C THR A 19 -22.61 14.51 -9.03
N ARG A 20 -23.29 14.29 -10.19
CA ARG A 20 -23.60 15.35 -11.15
C ARG A 20 -24.68 16.32 -10.63
N ILE A 21 -25.69 15.81 -9.92
CA ILE A 21 -26.71 16.64 -9.24
C ILE A 21 -26.05 17.52 -8.16
N GLU A 22 -25.05 17.02 -7.46
CA GLU A 22 -24.25 17.76 -6.48
C GLU A 22 -23.34 18.83 -7.11
N GLY A 23 -23.24 18.87 -8.45
CA GLY A 23 -22.51 19.88 -9.19
C GLY A 23 -21.05 19.53 -9.49
N PHE A 24 -20.61 18.32 -9.20
CA PHE A 24 -19.28 17.89 -9.60
C PHE A 24 -19.18 17.72 -11.11
N ARG A 25 -18.08 18.17 -11.68
CA ARG A 25 -17.79 18.07 -13.12
C ARG A 25 -16.77 16.98 -13.43
N ARG A 26 -16.21 16.32 -12.43
CA ARG A 26 -15.24 15.23 -12.56
C ARG A 26 -15.49 14.19 -11.50
N GLY A 27 -15.20 12.93 -11.80
CA GLY A 27 -15.32 11.86 -10.82
C GLY A 27 -14.45 10.66 -11.16
N LEU A 28 -13.93 10.00 -10.11
CA LEU A 28 -13.17 8.78 -10.21
C LEU A 28 -14.05 7.60 -9.81
N VAL A 29 -14.08 6.58 -10.63
CA VAL A 29 -14.68 5.27 -10.30
C VAL A 29 -13.58 4.22 -10.26
N VAL A 30 -13.48 3.55 -9.13
CA VAL A 30 -12.55 2.45 -8.88
C VAL A 30 -13.33 1.15 -8.88
N MET A 31 -13.10 0.30 -9.87
CA MET A 31 -13.75 -1.02 -9.96
C MET A 31 -12.74 -2.07 -10.39
N ALA A 32 -12.69 -3.19 -9.67
CA ALA A 32 -11.79 -4.29 -9.99
C ALA A 32 -11.91 -4.75 -11.45
N THR A 33 -10.82 -5.33 -11.97
CA THR A 33 -10.84 -5.96 -13.30
C THR A 33 -11.89 -7.09 -13.33
N GLY A 34 -12.70 -7.12 -14.39
CA GLY A 34 -13.79 -8.12 -14.52
C GLY A 34 -15.18 -7.58 -14.18
N LEU A 35 -15.32 -6.49 -13.42
CA LEU A 35 -16.61 -5.90 -13.07
C LEU A 35 -17.29 -5.12 -14.20
N GLY A 36 -16.61 -4.93 -15.34
CA GLY A 36 -17.19 -4.35 -16.54
C GLY A 36 -17.19 -2.83 -16.59
N LYS A 37 -16.07 -2.19 -16.28
CA LYS A 37 -15.85 -0.72 -16.38
C LYS A 37 -16.25 -0.15 -17.74
N THR A 38 -15.87 -0.81 -18.83
CA THR A 38 -16.20 -0.37 -20.20
C THR A 38 -17.72 -0.40 -20.47
N TRP A 39 -18.43 -1.41 -19.94
CA TRP A 39 -19.88 -1.47 -20.00
C TRP A 39 -20.53 -0.33 -19.21
N LEU A 40 -20.00 -0.04 -18.01
CA LEU A 40 -20.44 1.10 -17.21
C LEU A 40 -20.33 2.42 -18.00
N ALA A 41 -19.17 2.63 -18.63
CA ALA A 41 -18.95 3.82 -19.47
C ALA A 41 -19.94 3.90 -20.63
N ALA A 42 -20.21 2.76 -21.30
CA ALA A 42 -21.15 2.72 -22.42
C ALA A 42 -22.60 3.02 -21.98
N PHE A 43 -23.02 2.48 -20.83
CA PHE A 43 -24.35 2.77 -20.27
C PHE A 43 -24.49 4.24 -19.84
N ASP A 44 -23.46 4.82 -19.21
CA ASP A 44 -23.48 6.21 -18.77
C ASP A 44 -23.45 7.17 -19.98
N ALA A 45 -22.60 6.88 -20.98
CA ALA A 45 -22.52 7.65 -22.22
C ALA A 45 -23.81 7.59 -23.09
N ALA A 46 -24.68 6.60 -22.87
CA ALA A 46 -25.97 6.48 -23.56
C ALA A 46 -27.02 7.46 -23.05
N ARG A 47 -26.77 8.20 -21.99
CA ARG A 47 -27.71 9.16 -21.42
C ARG A 47 -27.98 10.32 -22.37
N PRO A 48 -29.22 10.82 -22.46
CA PRO A 48 -29.62 11.85 -23.44
C PRO A 48 -28.86 13.18 -23.34
N GLN A 49 -28.36 13.52 -22.14
CA GLN A 49 -27.61 14.76 -21.93
C GLN A 49 -26.25 14.77 -22.64
N PHE A 50 -25.65 13.59 -22.92
CA PHE A 50 -24.35 13.49 -23.55
C PHE A 50 -24.49 13.36 -25.08
N ARG A 51 -24.26 14.47 -25.79
CA ARG A 51 -24.35 14.52 -27.24
C ARG A 51 -23.08 14.13 -27.94
N ARG A 52 -21.91 14.46 -27.35
CA ARG A 52 -20.60 14.20 -27.91
C ARG A 52 -19.68 13.62 -26.82
N VAL A 53 -19.24 12.40 -27.05
CA VAL A 53 -18.49 11.62 -26.08
C VAL A 53 -17.07 11.36 -26.59
N LEU A 54 -16.07 11.51 -25.73
CA LEU A 54 -14.70 11.11 -25.98
C LEU A 54 -14.31 9.98 -25.02
N PHE A 55 -13.90 8.83 -25.57
CA PHE A 55 -13.31 7.72 -24.82
C PHE A 55 -11.83 7.69 -25.07
N VAL A 56 -11.00 7.78 -24.01
CA VAL A 56 -9.53 7.84 -24.10
C VAL A 56 -8.92 6.63 -23.44
N ALA A 57 -8.02 5.96 -24.16
CA ALA A 57 -7.18 4.89 -23.63
C ALA A 57 -5.77 4.96 -24.27
N HIS A 58 -4.82 4.22 -23.72
CA HIS A 58 -3.43 4.24 -24.22
C HIS A 58 -3.14 3.17 -25.29
N ARG A 59 -3.99 2.12 -25.42
CA ARG A 59 -3.83 1.01 -26.38
C ARG A 59 -4.96 0.96 -27.38
N GLU A 60 -4.61 0.68 -28.63
CA GLU A 60 -5.57 0.57 -29.74
C GLU A 60 -6.58 -0.57 -29.53
N GLU A 61 -6.13 -1.68 -28.96
CA GLU A 61 -6.99 -2.84 -28.69
C GLU A 61 -8.10 -2.50 -27.70
N ILE A 62 -7.80 -1.70 -26.66
CA ILE A 62 -8.80 -1.26 -25.69
C ILE A 62 -9.84 -0.40 -26.40
N LEU A 63 -9.41 0.51 -27.29
CA LEU A 63 -10.30 1.39 -28.06
C LEU A 63 -11.27 0.59 -28.94
N ARG A 64 -10.75 -0.43 -29.68
CA ARG A 64 -11.58 -1.27 -30.53
C ARG A 64 -12.59 -2.11 -29.73
N GLN A 65 -12.15 -2.70 -28.63
CA GLN A 65 -13.07 -3.46 -27.74
C GLN A 65 -14.10 -2.57 -27.08
N SER A 66 -13.71 -1.38 -26.65
CA SER A 66 -14.64 -0.40 -26.08
C SER A 66 -15.67 0.04 -27.10
N LEU A 67 -15.24 0.29 -28.33
CA LEU A 67 -16.15 0.60 -29.45
C LEU A 67 -17.17 -0.52 -29.66
N ASP A 68 -16.76 -1.79 -29.63
CA ASP A 68 -17.68 -2.93 -29.78
C ASP A 68 -18.67 -3.04 -28.61
N VAL A 69 -18.25 -2.75 -27.38
CA VAL A 69 -19.13 -2.69 -26.21
C VAL A 69 -20.15 -1.54 -26.38
N PHE A 70 -19.70 -0.35 -26.79
CA PHE A 70 -20.59 0.78 -27.02
C PHE A 70 -21.59 0.49 -28.15
N ARG A 71 -21.15 -0.16 -29.23
CA ARG A 71 -22.06 -0.59 -30.32
C ARG A 71 -23.16 -1.52 -29.85
N ARG A 72 -22.88 -2.40 -28.88
CA ARG A 72 -23.90 -3.30 -28.28
C ARG A 72 -24.90 -2.54 -27.42
N VAL A 73 -24.47 -1.47 -26.72
CA VAL A 73 -25.34 -0.64 -25.87
C VAL A 73 -26.11 0.39 -26.70
N GLN A 74 -25.46 0.95 -27.72
CA GLN A 74 -26.00 2.01 -28.60
C GLN A 74 -25.79 1.63 -30.07
N PRO A 75 -26.62 0.71 -30.64
CA PRO A 75 -26.42 0.19 -32.01
C PRO A 75 -26.44 1.27 -33.09
N ASP A 76 -27.25 2.31 -32.89
CA ASP A 76 -27.47 3.39 -33.86
C ASP A 76 -26.53 4.59 -33.66
N ALA A 77 -25.62 4.53 -32.70
CA ALA A 77 -24.69 5.62 -32.44
C ALA A 77 -23.60 5.69 -33.50
N ASP A 78 -23.24 6.91 -33.93
CA ASP A 78 -22.10 7.17 -34.76
C ASP A 78 -20.80 7.05 -33.92
N LEU A 79 -20.05 5.97 -34.17
CA LEU A 79 -18.83 5.60 -33.46
C LEU A 79 -17.63 5.70 -34.35
N GLY A 80 -16.61 6.45 -33.93
CA GLY A 80 -15.38 6.66 -34.69
C GLY A 80 -14.11 6.39 -33.91
N LEU A 81 -13.04 6.07 -34.64
CA LEU A 81 -11.70 5.78 -34.10
C LEU A 81 -10.72 6.91 -34.44
N TYR A 82 -9.86 7.26 -33.47
CA TYR A 82 -8.85 8.30 -33.62
C TYR A 82 -7.50 7.86 -33.04
N TYR A 83 -6.78 7.05 -33.80
CA TYR A 83 -5.43 6.61 -33.46
C TYR A 83 -4.66 6.21 -34.73
N GLY A 84 -3.34 6.22 -34.69
CA GLY A 84 -2.50 5.81 -35.83
C GLY A 84 -2.89 6.44 -37.16
N GLY A 85 -3.27 5.61 -38.11
CA GLY A 85 -3.77 6.02 -39.43
C GLY A 85 -5.28 6.35 -39.47
N GLU A 86 -6.06 5.92 -38.49
CA GLU A 86 -7.49 6.16 -38.41
C GLU A 86 -7.78 7.50 -37.73
N LYS A 87 -8.49 8.43 -38.39
CA LYS A 87 -8.75 9.79 -37.90
C LYS A 87 -10.18 10.25 -38.17
N GLN A 88 -11.16 9.49 -37.66
CA GLN A 88 -12.59 9.79 -37.79
C GLN A 88 -13.03 10.81 -36.72
N HIS A 89 -12.59 12.07 -36.83
CA HIS A 89 -12.72 13.08 -35.78
C HIS A 89 -14.13 13.67 -35.61
N ASP A 90 -15.07 13.39 -36.53
CA ASP A 90 -16.43 13.97 -36.47
C ASP A 90 -17.47 13.08 -35.78
N ALA A 91 -17.14 11.84 -35.46
CA ALA A 91 -18.06 10.91 -34.83
C ALA A 91 -18.66 11.44 -33.51
N ARG A 92 -19.90 11.01 -33.22
CA ARG A 92 -20.60 11.34 -31.98
C ARG A 92 -19.87 10.79 -30.75
N VAL A 93 -19.43 9.54 -30.82
CA VAL A 93 -18.59 8.89 -29.81
C VAL A 93 -17.24 8.61 -30.42
N LEU A 94 -16.21 9.30 -29.95
CA LEU A 94 -14.86 9.19 -30.46
C LEU A 94 -13.98 8.38 -29.52
N PHE A 95 -13.38 7.30 -30.01
CA PHE A 95 -12.42 6.47 -29.30
C PHE A 95 -11.02 6.89 -29.72
N ALA A 96 -10.25 7.51 -28.82
CA ALA A 96 -8.97 8.10 -29.15
C ALA A 96 -7.82 7.55 -28.30
N SER A 97 -6.68 7.28 -28.97
CA SER A 97 -5.47 7.03 -28.20
C SER A 97 -4.93 8.32 -27.59
N VAL A 98 -4.52 8.29 -26.34
CA VAL A 98 -4.01 9.49 -25.65
C VAL A 98 -2.80 10.07 -26.36
N GLN A 99 -1.95 9.23 -26.97
CA GLN A 99 -0.75 9.65 -27.70
C GLN A 99 -1.12 10.47 -28.95
N THR A 100 -2.05 9.93 -29.77
CA THR A 100 -2.51 10.60 -30.99
C THR A 100 -3.27 11.88 -30.65
N LEU A 101 -4.12 11.83 -29.61
CA LEU A 101 -4.93 12.97 -29.18
C LEU A 101 -4.05 14.10 -28.65
N ALA A 102 -3.07 13.79 -27.78
CA ALA A 102 -2.20 14.78 -27.16
C ALA A 102 -1.31 15.56 -28.16
N VAL A 103 -1.01 14.99 -29.31
CA VAL A 103 -0.27 15.67 -30.39
C VAL A 103 -1.20 16.53 -31.27
N ASN A 104 -2.48 16.15 -31.36
CA ASN A 104 -3.45 16.77 -32.28
C ASN A 104 -4.53 17.62 -31.56
N LEU A 105 -4.32 18.01 -30.31
CA LEU A 105 -5.30 18.80 -29.52
C LEU A 105 -5.78 20.07 -30.23
N HIS A 106 -4.90 20.73 -30.98
CA HIS A 106 -5.21 21.94 -31.76
C HIS A 106 -6.33 21.74 -32.80
N ARG A 107 -6.69 20.50 -33.13
CA ARG A 107 -7.79 20.17 -34.08
C ARG A 107 -9.15 20.08 -33.42
N PHE A 108 -9.21 20.16 -32.10
CA PHE A 108 -10.44 20.03 -31.31
C PHE A 108 -10.64 21.27 -30.47
N ALA A 109 -11.84 21.85 -30.54
CA ALA A 109 -12.22 22.91 -29.64
C ALA A 109 -12.30 22.40 -28.18
N ALA A 110 -12.04 23.24 -27.22
CA ALA A 110 -12.01 22.84 -25.81
C ALA A 110 -13.37 22.32 -25.31
N ASP A 111 -14.45 22.80 -25.84
CA ASP A 111 -15.87 22.45 -25.58
C ASP A 111 -16.43 21.39 -26.54
N ARG A 112 -15.57 20.72 -27.30
CA ARG A 112 -16.00 19.76 -28.34
C ARG A 112 -16.80 18.58 -27.79
N PHE A 113 -16.50 18.14 -26.55
CA PHE A 113 -17.09 16.95 -25.94
C PHE A 113 -17.79 17.32 -24.64
N ASP A 114 -19.05 16.86 -24.51
CA ASP A 114 -19.85 17.03 -23.28
C ASP A 114 -19.40 16.04 -22.20
N TYR A 115 -18.95 14.84 -22.63
CA TYR A 115 -18.56 13.76 -21.75
C TYR A 115 -17.24 13.15 -22.18
N ILE A 116 -16.31 13.03 -21.22
CA ILE A 116 -15.01 12.40 -21.44
C ILE A 116 -14.86 11.25 -20.48
N VAL A 117 -14.55 10.08 -21.03
CA VAL A 117 -14.18 8.88 -20.26
C VAL A 117 -12.69 8.60 -20.46
N ILE A 118 -11.95 8.49 -19.40
CA ILE A 118 -10.54 8.07 -19.44
C ILE A 118 -10.44 6.70 -18.76
N ASP A 119 -10.17 5.68 -19.57
CA ASP A 119 -9.95 4.32 -19.08
C ASP A 119 -8.50 4.12 -18.64
N GLU A 120 -8.28 3.21 -17.70
CA GLU A 120 -7.01 2.98 -17.01
C GLU A 120 -6.44 4.29 -16.44
N PHE A 121 -7.26 5.00 -15.67
CA PHE A 121 -6.97 6.35 -15.16
C PHE A 121 -5.72 6.42 -14.29
N HIS A 122 -5.19 5.29 -13.82
CA HIS A 122 -3.90 5.22 -13.13
C HIS A 122 -2.72 5.70 -13.98
N HIS A 123 -2.89 5.81 -15.32
CA HIS A 123 -1.91 6.45 -16.20
C HIS A 123 -2.09 7.97 -16.33
N ALA A 124 -3.12 8.57 -15.72
CA ALA A 124 -3.46 10.00 -15.89
C ALA A 124 -2.40 10.97 -15.33
N ALA A 125 -1.49 10.51 -14.48
CA ALA A 125 -0.34 11.27 -14.02
C ALA A 125 0.65 11.61 -15.14
N ALA A 126 0.68 10.83 -16.25
CA ALA A 126 1.59 11.08 -17.36
C ALA A 126 1.28 12.39 -18.11
N ALA A 127 2.33 13.05 -18.61
CA ALA A 127 2.23 14.37 -19.26
C ALA A 127 1.24 14.43 -20.43
N SER A 128 1.08 13.33 -21.19
CA SER A 128 0.14 13.24 -22.32
C SER A 128 -1.32 13.33 -21.83
N TYR A 129 -1.66 12.60 -20.77
CA TYR A 129 -2.98 12.64 -20.16
C TYR A 129 -3.29 14.00 -19.52
N ARG A 130 -2.35 14.56 -18.76
CA ARG A 130 -2.51 15.90 -18.17
C ARG A 130 -2.76 16.96 -19.21
N ARG A 131 -2.11 16.91 -20.37
CA ARG A 131 -2.40 17.84 -21.50
C ARG A 131 -3.82 17.68 -22.05
N VAL A 132 -4.29 16.44 -22.19
CA VAL A 132 -5.65 16.15 -22.67
C VAL A 132 -6.69 16.66 -21.65
N ILE A 133 -6.50 16.36 -20.36
CA ILE A 133 -7.40 16.80 -19.28
C ILE A 133 -7.44 18.33 -19.13
N ALA A 134 -6.30 19.00 -19.34
CA ALA A 134 -6.21 20.46 -19.24
C ALA A 134 -6.82 21.17 -20.47
N HIS A 135 -6.82 20.54 -21.66
CA HIS A 135 -7.32 21.12 -22.87
C HIS A 135 -8.85 21.16 -22.94
N PHE A 136 -9.52 20.06 -22.58
CA PHE A 136 -10.96 19.93 -22.74
C PHE A 136 -11.73 20.43 -21.52
N GLN A 137 -12.93 20.95 -21.77
CA GLN A 137 -13.89 21.49 -20.77
C GLN A 137 -15.23 20.76 -20.89
N PRO A 138 -15.31 19.46 -20.58
CA PRO A 138 -16.55 18.70 -20.68
C PRO A 138 -17.53 19.09 -19.57
N ASP A 139 -18.82 18.74 -19.75
CA ASP A 139 -19.80 18.81 -18.67
C ASP A 139 -19.45 17.81 -17.56
N PHE A 140 -18.95 16.62 -17.94
CA PHE A 140 -18.44 15.64 -16.98
C PHE A 140 -17.24 14.84 -17.50
N LEU A 141 -16.22 14.68 -16.66
CA LEU A 141 -15.08 13.80 -16.91
C LEU A 141 -15.12 12.61 -15.94
N LEU A 142 -15.15 11.40 -16.48
CA LEU A 142 -15.10 10.15 -15.75
C LEU A 142 -13.72 9.49 -15.87
N GLY A 143 -13.03 9.32 -14.75
CA GLY A 143 -11.87 8.46 -14.63
C GLY A 143 -12.28 7.05 -14.23
N LEU A 144 -11.81 6.03 -14.95
CA LEU A 144 -12.01 4.61 -14.63
C LEU A 144 -10.67 3.94 -14.33
N THR A 145 -10.58 3.23 -13.22
CA THR A 145 -9.40 2.43 -12.88
C THR A 145 -9.77 1.15 -12.14
N ALA A 146 -8.93 0.14 -12.24
CA ALA A 146 -9.08 -1.09 -11.45
C ALA A 146 -8.41 -0.99 -10.07
N THR A 147 -7.40 -0.15 -9.98
CA THR A 147 -6.60 0.02 -8.76
C THR A 147 -6.39 1.50 -8.53
N PRO A 148 -6.81 2.04 -7.40
CA PRO A 148 -6.32 3.34 -6.96
C PRO A 148 -4.88 3.13 -6.50
N ASN A 149 -3.90 3.25 -7.40
CA ASN A 149 -2.51 3.14 -6.98
C ASN A 149 -2.18 4.37 -6.14
N ARG A 150 -2.11 4.21 -4.81
CA ARG A 150 -1.94 5.32 -3.85
C ARG A 150 -0.53 5.92 -3.86
N MET A 151 0.42 5.36 -4.60
CA MET A 151 1.71 6.05 -4.83
C MET A 151 1.54 7.31 -5.70
N ASP A 152 0.54 7.29 -6.62
CA ASP A 152 0.11 8.43 -7.40
C ASP A 152 -1.35 8.83 -7.08
N GLY A 153 -1.98 8.21 -6.07
CA GLY A 153 -3.42 8.26 -5.82
C GLY A 153 -3.92 9.61 -5.34
N ALA A 154 -3.13 10.34 -4.57
CA ALA A 154 -3.45 11.73 -4.21
C ALA A 154 -3.50 12.61 -5.47
N ASP A 155 -2.54 12.45 -6.38
CA ASP A 155 -2.51 13.16 -7.66
C ASP A 155 -3.67 12.75 -8.58
N LEU A 156 -4.07 11.48 -8.60
CA LEU A 156 -5.17 10.99 -9.44
C LEU A 156 -6.52 11.48 -8.93
N LEU A 157 -6.75 11.45 -7.63
CA LEU A 157 -7.98 11.94 -7.03
C LEU A 157 -8.10 13.46 -7.21
N ALA A 158 -6.99 14.20 -7.05
CA ALA A 158 -6.94 15.64 -7.32
C ALA A 158 -7.28 15.99 -8.78
N LEU A 159 -6.87 15.16 -9.77
CA LEU A 159 -7.28 15.31 -11.17
C LEU A 159 -8.81 15.16 -11.37
N CYS A 160 -9.46 14.44 -10.47
CA CYS A 160 -10.92 14.29 -10.42
C CYS A 160 -11.60 15.23 -9.41
N SER A 161 -10.91 16.31 -8.98
CA SER A 161 -11.43 17.29 -8.00
C SER A 161 -11.75 16.65 -6.64
N ASP A 162 -10.92 15.69 -6.21
CA ASP A 162 -11.04 14.90 -4.98
C ASP A 162 -12.38 14.12 -4.86
N ASN A 163 -13.03 13.87 -6.00
CA ASN A 163 -14.33 13.23 -6.08
C ASN A 163 -14.20 11.74 -6.42
N LEU A 164 -14.15 10.87 -5.41
CA LEU A 164 -14.30 9.41 -5.54
C LEU A 164 -15.79 9.07 -5.53
N VAL A 165 -16.34 8.77 -6.72
CA VAL A 165 -17.77 8.52 -6.91
C VAL A 165 -18.18 7.14 -6.42
N TYR A 166 -17.36 6.13 -6.71
CA TYR A 166 -17.67 4.75 -6.35
C TYR A 166 -16.39 3.90 -6.28
N GLU A 167 -16.36 3.01 -5.31
CA GLU A 167 -15.28 2.05 -5.15
C GLU A 167 -15.84 0.63 -4.96
N CYS A 168 -15.35 -0.33 -5.75
CA CYS A 168 -15.62 -1.74 -5.60
C CYS A 168 -14.33 -2.53 -5.84
N PRO A 169 -13.54 -2.79 -4.79
CA PRO A 169 -12.31 -3.57 -4.88
C PRO A 169 -12.59 -5.03 -5.24
N LEU A 170 -11.53 -5.79 -5.49
CA LEU A 170 -11.64 -7.21 -5.89
C LEU A 170 -12.35 -8.04 -4.84
N THR A 171 -12.08 -7.81 -3.56
CA THR A 171 -12.70 -8.49 -2.42
C THR A 171 -14.21 -8.35 -2.44
N ASP A 172 -14.70 -7.11 -2.56
CA ASP A 172 -16.13 -6.81 -2.62
C ASP A 172 -16.80 -7.46 -3.84
N GLY A 173 -16.12 -7.45 -4.99
CA GLY A 173 -16.60 -8.11 -6.21
C GLY A 173 -16.75 -9.62 -6.04
N VAL A 174 -15.87 -10.27 -5.28
CA VAL A 174 -15.98 -11.70 -4.95
C VAL A 174 -17.08 -11.94 -3.92
N GLU A 175 -17.12 -11.17 -2.82
CA GLU A 175 -18.14 -11.31 -1.76
C GLU A 175 -19.57 -11.11 -2.29
N ARG A 176 -19.75 -10.19 -3.22
CA ARG A 176 -21.04 -9.93 -3.91
C ARG A 176 -21.39 -11.01 -4.94
N GLY A 177 -20.46 -11.90 -5.28
CA GLY A 177 -20.63 -12.90 -6.33
C GLY A 177 -20.60 -12.33 -7.74
N ASP A 178 -20.11 -11.11 -7.95
CA ASP A 178 -19.87 -10.50 -9.28
C ASP A 178 -18.60 -11.04 -9.95
N LEU A 179 -17.64 -11.53 -9.15
CA LEU A 179 -16.42 -12.21 -9.55
C LEU A 179 -16.37 -13.63 -8.99
N SER A 180 -15.66 -14.54 -9.67
CA SER A 180 -15.38 -15.89 -9.16
C SER A 180 -14.36 -15.81 -8.02
N PRO A 181 -14.45 -16.65 -6.99
CA PRO A 181 -13.39 -16.81 -6.01
C PRO A 181 -12.14 -17.41 -6.67
N PHE A 182 -11.01 -17.39 -5.96
CA PHE A 182 -9.75 -17.93 -6.48
C PHE A 182 -8.98 -18.75 -5.45
N ASN A 183 -8.23 -19.73 -5.96
CA ASN A 183 -7.27 -20.51 -5.19
C ASN A 183 -5.86 -20.20 -5.70
N TYR A 184 -5.05 -19.58 -4.87
CA TYR A 184 -3.69 -19.20 -5.21
C TYR A 184 -2.69 -20.20 -4.61
N PHE A 185 -1.84 -20.75 -5.48
CA PHE A 185 -0.78 -21.70 -5.14
C PHE A 185 0.57 -21.07 -5.42
N GLY A 186 1.32 -20.75 -4.37
CA GLY A 186 2.71 -20.29 -4.45
C GLY A 186 3.65 -21.48 -4.42
N ILE A 187 4.20 -21.83 -5.57
CA ILE A 187 5.05 -23.01 -5.80
C ILE A 187 6.52 -22.59 -5.76
N ALA A 188 7.37 -23.36 -5.10
CA ALA A 188 8.80 -23.12 -5.12
C ALA A 188 9.35 -23.27 -6.54
N ASP A 189 10.07 -22.26 -7.02
CA ASP A 189 10.77 -22.30 -8.32
C ASP A 189 12.21 -22.76 -8.09
N ASP A 190 12.64 -23.78 -8.82
CA ASP A 190 14.00 -24.36 -8.73
C ASP A 190 15.08 -23.44 -9.33
N VAL A 191 14.69 -22.34 -9.97
CA VAL A 191 15.61 -21.36 -10.55
C VAL A 191 16.30 -20.56 -9.46
N ASP A 192 17.64 -20.49 -9.51
CA ASP A 192 18.41 -19.55 -8.70
C ASP A 192 18.38 -18.15 -9.32
N TYR A 193 17.62 -17.23 -8.70
CA TYR A 193 17.52 -15.83 -9.13
C TYR A 193 18.66 -14.95 -8.62
N THR A 194 19.51 -15.44 -7.73
CA THR A 194 20.60 -14.66 -7.10
C THR A 194 21.59 -14.09 -8.11
N PRO A 195 22.07 -14.86 -9.13
CA PRO A 195 23.02 -14.36 -10.10
C PRO A 195 22.39 -13.48 -11.19
N ILE A 196 21.07 -13.44 -11.31
CA ILE A 196 20.39 -12.68 -12.36
C ILE A 196 20.44 -11.19 -12.05
N PRO A 197 21.00 -10.33 -12.92
CA PRO A 197 21.11 -8.91 -12.66
C PRO A 197 19.74 -8.27 -12.41
N TRP A 198 19.62 -7.56 -11.28
CA TRP A 198 18.44 -6.80 -10.90
C TRP A 198 18.75 -5.30 -11.04
N ARG A 199 18.07 -4.62 -11.96
CA ARG A 199 18.25 -3.18 -12.24
C ARG A 199 16.90 -2.53 -12.47
N SER A 200 16.72 -1.29 -12.00
CA SER A 200 15.47 -0.52 -12.21
C SER A 200 14.20 -1.30 -11.85
N GLY A 201 14.21 -1.98 -10.69
CA GLY A 201 13.04 -2.71 -10.18
C GLY A 201 12.67 -3.99 -10.94
N ARG A 202 13.52 -4.48 -11.85
CA ARG A 202 13.28 -5.69 -12.64
C ARG A 202 14.56 -6.49 -12.87
N PHE A 203 14.39 -7.76 -13.13
CA PHE A 203 15.48 -8.61 -13.65
C PHE A 203 15.85 -8.22 -15.07
N ASP A 204 17.11 -8.43 -15.43
CA ASP A 204 17.54 -8.36 -16.83
C ASP A 204 16.75 -9.39 -17.64
N PRO A 205 16.00 -8.97 -18.71
CA PRO A 205 15.12 -9.89 -19.42
C PRO A 205 15.85 -11.03 -20.13
N GLY A 206 17.06 -10.78 -20.64
CA GLY A 206 17.85 -11.80 -21.33
C GLY A 206 18.35 -12.88 -20.38
N ALA A 207 19.04 -12.46 -19.30
CA ALA A 207 19.54 -13.38 -18.30
C ALA A 207 18.41 -14.15 -17.57
N LEU A 208 17.27 -13.47 -17.32
CA LEU A 208 16.10 -14.14 -16.76
C LEU A 208 15.53 -15.19 -17.72
N THR A 209 15.41 -14.86 -19.01
CA THR A 209 14.91 -15.80 -20.03
C THR A 209 15.78 -17.05 -20.09
N GLU A 210 17.10 -16.89 -20.13
CA GLU A 210 18.06 -18.01 -20.14
C GLU A 210 17.88 -18.91 -18.90
N ALA A 211 17.66 -18.30 -17.75
CA ALA A 211 17.48 -19.04 -16.49
C ALA A 211 16.14 -19.80 -16.42
N VAL A 212 15.06 -19.31 -17.04
CA VAL A 212 13.73 -19.91 -16.93
C VAL A 212 13.35 -20.81 -18.13
N GLU A 213 14.04 -20.72 -19.28
CA GLU A 213 13.83 -21.57 -20.46
C GLU A 213 14.51 -22.94 -20.34
N THR A 214 14.16 -23.71 -19.30
CA THR A 214 14.67 -25.05 -19.07
C THR A 214 13.59 -26.11 -19.22
N GLN A 215 13.97 -27.33 -19.67
CA GLN A 215 13.03 -28.43 -19.82
C GLN A 215 12.47 -28.88 -18.48
N GLU A 216 13.30 -28.90 -17.44
CA GLU A 216 12.95 -29.28 -16.09
C GLU A 216 11.86 -28.35 -15.52
N ARG A 217 12.06 -27.04 -15.66
CA ARG A 217 11.08 -26.05 -15.17
C ARG A 217 9.77 -26.10 -15.97
N ALA A 218 9.86 -26.29 -17.28
CA ALA A 218 8.66 -26.44 -18.12
C ALA A 218 7.88 -27.72 -17.77
N GLN A 219 8.58 -28.82 -17.45
CA GLN A 219 7.96 -30.06 -16.99
C GLN A 219 7.31 -29.86 -15.62
N HIS A 220 7.99 -29.23 -14.69
CA HIS A 220 7.43 -28.88 -13.38
C HIS A 220 6.15 -28.04 -13.52
N ALA A 221 6.16 -27.02 -14.37
CA ALA A 221 4.97 -26.18 -14.62
C ALA A 221 3.81 -26.99 -15.22
N LEU A 222 4.08 -27.91 -16.11
CA LEU A 222 3.09 -28.80 -16.71
C LEU A 222 2.48 -29.74 -15.68
N ASP A 223 3.31 -30.34 -14.82
CA ASP A 223 2.85 -31.30 -13.81
C ASP A 223 1.97 -30.64 -12.77
N ILE A 224 2.41 -29.48 -12.22
CA ILE A 224 1.62 -28.69 -11.28
C ILE A 224 0.30 -28.21 -11.89
N TRP A 225 0.31 -27.78 -13.16
CA TRP A 225 -0.93 -27.39 -13.84
C TRP A 225 -1.90 -28.56 -13.95
N ARG A 226 -1.43 -29.76 -14.33
CA ARG A 226 -2.26 -30.97 -14.41
C ARG A 226 -2.81 -31.40 -13.05
N GLU A 227 -2.01 -31.32 -12.02
CA GLU A 227 -2.40 -31.66 -10.64
C GLU A 227 -3.47 -30.71 -10.09
N ASN A 228 -3.42 -29.43 -10.47
CA ASN A 228 -4.30 -28.38 -9.96
C ASN A 228 -5.46 -28.01 -10.90
N GLY A 229 -5.82 -28.88 -11.83
CA GLY A 229 -7.04 -28.66 -12.61
C GLY A 229 -6.94 -28.91 -14.09
N GLY A 230 -5.83 -28.58 -14.75
CA GLY A 230 -5.61 -28.86 -16.18
C GLY A 230 -6.66 -28.25 -17.13
N GLY A 231 -7.34 -27.19 -16.72
CA GLY A 231 -8.39 -26.54 -17.48
C GLY A 231 -7.88 -25.54 -18.53
N ARG A 232 -8.65 -24.50 -18.84
CA ARG A 232 -8.25 -23.44 -19.78
C ARG A 232 -7.33 -22.43 -19.12
N ALA A 233 -6.08 -22.34 -19.56
CA ALA A 233 -5.06 -21.56 -18.90
C ALA A 233 -4.52 -20.40 -19.72
N LEU A 234 -4.21 -19.30 -19.03
CA LEU A 234 -3.33 -18.23 -19.49
C LEU A 234 -1.98 -18.36 -18.79
N ALA A 235 -0.89 -18.57 -19.57
CA ALA A 235 0.47 -18.66 -19.04
C ALA A 235 1.23 -17.36 -19.34
N TYR A 236 1.55 -16.60 -18.30
CA TYR A 236 2.30 -15.35 -18.41
C TYR A 236 3.81 -15.61 -18.36
N CYS A 237 4.47 -15.43 -19.51
CA CYS A 237 5.88 -15.67 -19.74
C CYS A 237 6.73 -14.41 -19.62
N VAL A 238 8.05 -14.57 -19.48
CA VAL A 238 9.02 -13.49 -19.32
C VAL A 238 9.19 -12.69 -20.62
N THR A 239 9.45 -13.40 -21.72
CA THR A 239 9.74 -12.85 -23.06
C THR A 239 8.97 -13.60 -24.16
N VAL A 240 9.04 -13.06 -25.37
CA VAL A 240 8.51 -13.70 -26.58
C VAL A 240 9.11 -15.09 -26.75
N SER A 241 10.45 -15.22 -26.62
CA SER A 241 11.14 -16.51 -26.69
C SER A 241 10.60 -17.50 -25.68
N HIS A 242 10.45 -17.09 -24.41
CA HIS A 242 9.90 -17.95 -23.35
C HIS A 242 8.45 -18.37 -23.65
N ALA A 243 7.63 -17.51 -24.23
CA ALA A 243 6.26 -17.88 -24.61
C ALA A 243 6.24 -18.92 -25.74
N ASP A 244 7.09 -18.75 -26.76
CA ASP A 244 7.25 -19.70 -27.85
C ASP A 244 7.78 -21.06 -27.36
N PHE A 245 8.82 -21.02 -26.49
CA PHE A 245 9.37 -22.22 -25.85
C PHE A 245 8.32 -23.00 -25.06
N MET A 246 7.58 -22.33 -24.19
CA MET A 246 6.53 -22.97 -23.37
C MET A 246 5.40 -23.55 -24.24
N ALA A 247 4.93 -22.81 -25.25
CA ALA A 247 3.89 -23.31 -26.14
C ALA A 247 4.34 -24.53 -26.92
N GLU A 248 5.59 -24.56 -27.41
CA GLU A 248 6.16 -25.70 -28.09
C GLU A 248 6.35 -26.91 -27.16
N PHE A 249 6.86 -26.66 -25.94
CA PHE A 249 7.00 -27.71 -24.92
C PHE A 249 5.65 -28.35 -24.59
N LEU A 250 4.62 -27.55 -24.34
CA LEU A 250 3.26 -28.03 -24.04
C LEU A 250 2.68 -28.87 -25.19
N ARG A 251 2.84 -28.43 -26.46
CA ARG A 251 2.40 -29.19 -27.62
C ARG A 251 3.08 -30.56 -27.73
N ARG A 252 4.40 -30.61 -27.51
CA ARG A 252 5.15 -31.89 -27.51
C ARG A 252 4.68 -32.84 -26.44
N ASN A 253 4.11 -32.34 -25.35
CA ASN A 253 3.55 -33.09 -24.24
C ASN A 253 2.02 -33.29 -24.33
N GLY A 254 1.44 -33.11 -25.54
CA GLY A 254 0.03 -33.41 -25.84
C GLY A 254 -0.97 -32.37 -25.34
N VAL A 255 -0.53 -31.16 -25.00
CA VAL A 255 -1.41 -30.05 -24.61
C VAL A 255 -1.62 -29.12 -25.81
N ALA A 256 -2.88 -28.83 -26.14
CA ALA A 256 -3.22 -27.87 -27.20
C ALA A 256 -2.86 -26.45 -26.75
N ALA A 257 -1.72 -25.94 -27.20
CA ALA A 257 -1.16 -24.65 -26.77
C ALA A 257 -0.63 -23.82 -27.91
N VAL A 258 -0.72 -22.48 -27.78
CA VAL A 258 -0.15 -21.49 -28.71
C VAL A 258 0.51 -20.36 -27.93
N ALA A 259 1.46 -19.67 -28.61
CA ALA A 259 2.03 -18.42 -28.10
C ALA A 259 1.36 -17.21 -28.77
N VAL A 260 0.93 -16.22 -27.98
CA VAL A 260 0.34 -14.97 -28.44
C VAL A 260 1.08 -13.79 -27.85
N HIS A 261 1.77 -13.02 -28.68
CA HIS A 261 2.64 -11.92 -28.28
C HIS A 261 2.83 -10.91 -29.44
N SER A 262 3.65 -9.89 -29.27
CA SER A 262 3.91 -8.86 -30.29
C SER A 262 4.94 -9.25 -31.36
N GLY A 263 5.59 -10.41 -31.23
CA GLY A 263 6.61 -10.89 -32.16
C GLY A 263 6.04 -11.54 -33.41
N PRO A 264 6.89 -11.81 -34.43
CA PRO A 264 6.46 -12.35 -35.72
C PRO A 264 6.00 -13.80 -35.69
N THR A 265 6.36 -14.55 -34.65
CA THR A 265 5.97 -15.97 -34.43
C THR A 265 4.62 -16.14 -33.73
N SER A 266 3.99 -15.02 -33.37
CA SER A 266 2.70 -15.02 -32.65
C SER A 266 1.58 -15.71 -33.44
N ALA A 267 0.83 -16.56 -32.77
CA ALA A 267 -0.46 -17.01 -33.29
C ALA A 267 -1.45 -15.83 -33.42
N PRO A 268 -2.43 -15.91 -34.36
CA PRO A 268 -3.44 -14.87 -34.52
C PRO A 268 -4.28 -14.70 -33.27
N ARG A 269 -4.25 -13.53 -32.66
CA ARG A 269 -4.86 -13.23 -31.35
C ARG A 269 -6.36 -13.57 -31.31
N VAL A 270 -7.12 -13.07 -32.29
CA VAL A 270 -8.60 -13.27 -32.33
C VAL A 270 -8.96 -14.73 -32.40
N LEU A 271 -8.30 -15.47 -33.30
CA LEU A 271 -8.50 -16.90 -33.47
C LEU A 271 -8.13 -17.68 -32.21
N SER A 272 -6.98 -17.36 -31.59
CA SER A 272 -6.54 -18.03 -30.37
C SER A 272 -7.51 -17.81 -29.19
N VAL A 273 -8.12 -16.62 -29.10
CA VAL A 273 -9.15 -16.31 -28.11
C VAL A 273 -10.42 -17.15 -28.36
N GLU A 274 -10.85 -17.28 -29.59
CA GLU A 274 -12.03 -18.11 -29.94
C GLU A 274 -11.76 -19.59 -29.68
N GLN A 275 -10.59 -20.09 -30.05
CA GLN A 275 -10.18 -21.48 -29.80
C GLN A 275 -10.02 -21.78 -28.30
N LEU A 276 -9.52 -20.83 -27.50
CA LEU A 276 -9.46 -20.98 -26.04
C LEU A 276 -10.88 -21.00 -25.44
N ARG A 277 -11.79 -20.17 -25.98
CA ARG A 277 -13.19 -20.15 -25.55
C ARG A 277 -13.95 -21.44 -25.91
N SER A 278 -13.73 -21.97 -27.13
CA SER A 278 -14.35 -23.25 -27.56
C SER A 278 -13.75 -24.46 -26.85
N GLY A 279 -12.56 -24.37 -26.31
CA GLY A 279 -11.80 -25.48 -25.71
C GLY A 279 -10.96 -26.27 -26.73
N GLU A 280 -10.83 -25.78 -27.97
CA GLU A 280 -9.86 -26.30 -28.94
C GLU A 280 -8.41 -26.06 -28.49
N LEU A 281 -8.16 -24.94 -27.80
CA LEU A 281 -6.94 -24.67 -27.07
C LEU A 281 -7.15 -24.82 -25.57
N GLN A 282 -6.16 -25.39 -24.89
CA GLN A 282 -6.12 -25.51 -23.45
C GLN A 282 -5.25 -24.40 -22.82
N VAL A 283 -4.13 -24.02 -23.46
CA VAL A 283 -3.20 -23.05 -22.91
C VAL A 283 -2.83 -21.99 -23.95
N VAL A 284 -2.88 -20.73 -23.55
CA VAL A 284 -2.29 -19.62 -24.30
C VAL A 284 -1.13 -19.06 -23.51
N CYS A 285 0.09 -19.21 -24.07
CA CYS A 285 1.31 -18.60 -23.52
C CYS A 285 1.42 -17.16 -24.03
N THR A 286 1.65 -16.19 -23.14
CA THR A 286 1.65 -14.78 -23.50
C THR A 286 2.68 -13.99 -22.71
N VAL A 287 3.07 -12.82 -23.20
CA VAL A 287 3.93 -11.89 -22.46
C VAL A 287 3.06 -10.78 -21.86
N ASP A 288 2.85 -9.66 -22.55
CA ASP A 288 2.09 -8.51 -22.03
C ASP A 288 0.79 -8.25 -22.79
N VAL A 289 0.53 -9.01 -23.85
CA VAL A 289 -0.60 -8.75 -24.77
C VAL A 289 -1.95 -8.96 -24.11
N PHE A 290 -2.02 -9.83 -23.12
CA PHE A 290 -3.25 -10.15 -22.37
C PHE A 290 -3.30 -9.58 -20.96
N ASN A 291 -2.37 -8.71 -20.59
CA ASN A 291 -2.51 -7.94 -19.35
C ASN A 291 -3.77 -7.06 -19.41
N GLU A 292 -4.16 -6.61 -20.61
CA GLU A 292 -5.32 -5.76 -20.85
C GLU A 292 -6.09 -6.25 -22.08
N GLY A 293 -7.40 -6.00 -22.11
CA GLY A 293 -8.20 -6.21 -23.32
C GLY A 293 -8.54 -7.66 -23.68
N LEU A 294 -8.41 -8.67 -22.82
CA LEU A 294 -8.89 -10.03 -23.03
C LEU A 294 -10.24 -10.24 -22.37
N ASP A 295 -11.19 -10.82 -23.08
CA ASP A 295 -12.50 -11.22 -22.56
C ASP A 295 -12.78 -12.69 -22.84
N VAL A 296 -12.25 -13.57 -21.98
CA VAL A 296 -12.48 -15.02 -22.00
C VAL A 296 -12.86 -15.47 -20.57
N PRO A 297 -14.13 -15.39 -20.20
CA PRO A 297 -14.60 -15.82 -18.87
C PRO A 297 -14.31 -17.29 -18.56
N GLU A 298 -14.20 -18.12 -19.59
CA GLU A 298 -13.95 -19.55 -19.52
C GLU A 298 -12.54 -19.94 -19.05
N VAL A 299 -11.63 -18.97 -18.95
CA VAL A 299 -10.31 -19.20 -18.34
C VAL A 299 -10.49 -19.49 -16.86
N ASP A 300 -10.09 -20.66 -16.44
CA ASP A 300 -10.17 -21.16 -15.07
C ASP A 300 -8.80 -21.29 -14.39
N THR A 301 -7.71 -21.11 -15.15
CA THR A 301 -6.35 -21.22 -14.64
C THR A 301 -5.47 -20.07 -15.13
N VAL A 302 -4.65 -19.54 -14.23
CA VAL A 302 -3.59 -18.57 -14.55
C VAL A 302 -2.25 -19.12 -14.07
N LEU A 303 -1.31 -19.29 -15.01
CA LEU A 303 0.07 -19.69 -14.74
C LEU A 303 0.97 -18.44 -14.75
N MET A 304 1.55 -18.11 -13.62
CA MET A 304 2.48 -16.97 -13.49
C MET A 304 3.93 -17.47 -13.57
N LEU A 305 4.42 -17.64 -14.80
CA LEU A 305 5.76 -18.17 -15.09
C LEU A 305 6.85 -17.08 -15.08
N ARG A 306 6.48 -15.85 -14.69
CA ARG A 306 7.41 -14.72 -14.61
C ARG A 306 7.33 -14.03 -13.24
N PRO A 307 8.47 -13.55 -12.70
CA PRO A 307 8.44 -12.63 -11.58
C PRO A 307 7.72 -11.32 -11.99
N THR A 308 6.77 -10.88 -11.19
CA THR A 308 6.03 -9.64 -11.41
C THR A 308 6.21 -8.75 -10.19
N ALA A 309 6.88 -7.62 -10.37
CA ALA A 309 7.13 -6.65 -9.31
C ALA A 309 6.07 -5.54 -9.23
N SER A 310 5.10 -5.50 -10.16
CA SER A 310 4.04 -4.49 -10.22
C SER A 310 2.73 -5.03 -9.63
N PRO A 311 2.20 -4.42 -8.55
CA PRO A 311 0.89 -4.74 -8.01
C PRO A 311 -0.23 -4.64 -9.04
N VAL A 312 -0.20 -3.60 -9.86
CA VAL A 312 -1.20 -3.35 -10.90
C VAL A 312 -1.21 -4.49 -11.91
N VAL A 313 -0.03 -4.89 -12.41
CA VAL A 313 0.08 -6.00 -13.38
C VAL A 313 -0.42 -7.31 -12.76
N PHE A 314 -0.06 -7.60 -11.50
CA PHE A 314 -0.54 -8.79 -10.80
C PHE A 314 -2.07 -8.82 -10.71
N LEU A 315 -2.69 -7.73 -10.25
CA LEU A 315 -4.14 -7.65 -10.13
C LEU A 315 -4.87 -7.67 -11.48
N GLN A 316 -4.26 -7.10 -12.52
CA GLN A 316 -4.78 -7.20 -13.89
C GLN A 316 -4.73 -8.64 -14.41
N GLN A 317 -3.62 -9.36 -14.21
CA GLN A 317 -3.47 -10.78 -14.59
C GLN A 317 -4.45 -11.68 -13.83
N LEU A 318 -4.54 -11.51 -12.52
CA LEU A 318 -5.52 -12.20 -11.66
C LEU A 318 -6.95 -11.94 -12.15
N GLY A 319 -7.29 -10.68 -12.38
CA GLY A 319 -8.63 -10.25 -12.79
C GLY A 319 -9.10 -10.81 -14.15
N ARG A 320 -8.18 -11.30 -15.00
CA ARG A 320 -8.57 -11.94 -16.28
C ARG A 320 -9.35 -13.23 -16.06
N GLY A 321 -8.91 -14.01 -15.07
CA GLY A 321 -9.57 -15.27 -14.73
C GLY A 321 -10.70 -15.15 -13.71
N LEU A 322 -10.96 -13.97 -13.12
CA LEU A 322 -12.02 -13.83 -12.10
C LEU A 322 -13.42 -13.63 -12.66
N ARG A 323 -13.59 -13.52 -13.97
CA ARG A 323 -14.92 -13.40 -14.57
C ARG A 323 -15.71 -14.68 -14.40
N ARG A 324 -16.97 -14.53 -14.05
CA ARG A 324 -17.87 -15.68 -13.90
C ARG A 324 -18.35 -16.19 -15.24
N CYS A 325 -18.41 -17.50 -15.38
CA CYS A 325 -19.14 -18.19 -16.43
C CYS A 325 -19.73 -19.50 -15.89
N ASP A 326 -20.67 -20.05 -16.61
CA ASP A 326 -21.28 -21.32 -16.23
C ASP A 326 -20.26 -22.47 -16.26
N GLY A 327 -20.28 -23.30 -15.22
CA GLY A 327 -19.33 -24.41 -15.06
C GLY A 327 -17.95 -24.04 -14.49
N LYS A 328 -17.78 -22.81 -14.03
CA LYS A 328 -16.54 -22.36 -13.36
C LYS A 328 -16.83 -21.97 -11.90
N ASP A 329 -16.35 -22.79 -10.98
CA ASP A 329 -16.55 -22.60 -9.54
C ASP A 329 -15.53 -21.60 -8.97
N SER A 330 -14.27 -21.67 -9.39
CA SER A 330 -13.19 -20.80 -8.94
C SER A 330 -12.12 -20.63 -10.02
N LEU A 331 -11.21 -19.65 -9.80
CA LEU A 331 -10.00 -19.49 -10.57
C LEU A 331 -8.83 -20.15 -9.84
N THR A 332 -8.08 -21.01 -10.52
CA THR A 332 -6.81 -21.54 -10.05
C THR A 332 -5.68 -20.61 -10.49
N VAL A 333 -4.84 -20.15 -9.54
CA VAL A 333 -3.66 -19.34 -9.81
C VAL A 333 -2.43 -20.10 -9.34
N ILE A 334 -1.53 -20.41 -10.26
CA ILE A 334 -0.28 -21.11 -10.00
C ILE A 334 0.87 -20.12 -10.23
N ASP A 335 1.62 -19.82 -9.18
CA ASP A 335 2.69 -18.82 -9.21
C ASP A 335 4.03 -19.43 -8.80
N PHE A 336 5.00 -19.37 -9.71
CA PHE A 336 6.36 -19.87 -9.46
C PHE A 336 7.18 -18.80 -8.76
N ILE A 337 7.62 -19.08 -7.56
CA ILE A 337 8.23 -18.14 -6.62
C ILE A 337 9.65 -18.57 -6.31
N GLY A 338 10.62 -17.75 -6.67
CA GLY A 338 12.03 -18.03 -6.47
C GLY A 338 12.65 -17.34 -5.25
N ASN A 339 13.96 -17.46 -5.17
CA ASN A 339 14.78 -17.00 -4.06
C ASN A 339 15.20 -15.52 -4.14
N HIS A 340 14.27 -14.63 -4.51
CA HIS A 340 14.51 -13.18 -4.54
C HIS A 340 13.40 -12.40 -3.83
N ARG A 341 13.75 -11.27 -3.21
CA ARG A 341 12.81 -10.43 -2.42
C ARG A 341 11.61 -9.90 -3.21
N SER A 342 11.73 -9.71 -4.52
CA SER A 342 10.61 -9.26 -5.37
C SER A 342 9.41 -10.19 -5.32
N PHE A 343 9.63 -11.47 -5.01
CA PHE A 343 8.54 -12.43 -4.88
C PHE A 343 7.66 -12.24 -3.64
N LEU A 344 8.06 -11.40 -2.68
CA LEU A 344 7.22 -11.01 -1.54
C LEU A 344 6.10 -10.03 -1.91
N ILE A 345 6.13 -9.43 -3.09
CA ILE A 345 5.14 -8.43 -3.51
C ILE A 345 3.75 -9.05 -3.63
N LYS A 346 3.61 -10.19 -4.32
CA LYS A 346 2.30 -10.84 -4.52
C LYS A 346 1.66 -11.34 -3.21
N PRO A 347 2.36 -12.06 -2.31
CA PRO A 347 1.82 -12.41 -1.00
C PRO A 347 1.41 -11.18 -0.18
N ARG A 348 2.17 -10.09 -0.28
CA ARG A 348 1.84 -8.83 0.39
C ARG A 348 0.54 -8.23 -0.14
N ILE A 349 0.34 -8.24 -1.46
CA ILE A 349 -0.91 -7.78 -2.09
C ILE A 349 -2.08 -8.65 -1.63
N LEU A 350 -1.95 -9.99 -1.65
CA LEU A 350 -3.00 -10.90 -1.19
C LEU A 350 -3.38 -10.62 0.27
N LEU A 351 -2.39 -10.42 1.14
CA LEU A 351 -2.65 -10.06 2.54
C LEU A 351 -3.27 -8.66 2.67
N SER A 352 -2.91 -7.71 1.82
CA SER A 352 -3.53 -6.39 1.79
C SER A 352 -4.99 -6.45 1.36
N LEU A 353 -5.31 -7.26 0.36
CA LEU A 353 -6.68 -7.50 -0.08
C LEU A 353 -7.55 -8.06 1.05
N GLY A 354 -7.08 -9.08 1.74
CA GLY A 354 -7.85 -9.73 2.81
C GLY A 354 -7.99 -8.89 4.08
N THR A 355 -7.04 -7.99 4.34
CA THR A 355 -7.08 -7.14 5.56
C THR A 355 -7.62 -5.75 5.32
N GLY A 356 -7.94 -5.37 4.08
CA GLY A 356 -8.34 -4.01 3.71
C GLY A 356 -7.24 -2.96 3.90
N ARG A 357 -5.99 -3.39 4.15
CA ARG A 357 -4.83 -2.52 4.37
C ARG A 357 -4.08 -2.26 3.08
N HIS A 358 -3.36 -1.17 3.05
CA HIS A 358 -2.44 -0.89 1.95
C HIS A 358 -1.27 -1.88 1.94
N GLU A 359 -0.83 -2.30 0.76
CA GLU A 359 0.33 -3.21 0.61
C GLU A 359 1.60 -2.66 1.29
N GLY A 360 1.86 -1.35 1.20
CA GLY A 360 2.96 -0.67 1.89
C GLY A 360 2.87 -0.69 3.42
N GLN A 361 1.68 -0.96 3.94
CA GLN A 361 1.39 -1.04 5.38
C GLN A 361 1.53 -2.46 5.94
N VAL A 362 1.75 -3.45 5.07
CA VAL A 362 1.87 -4.84 5.48
C VAL A 362 3.34 -5.18 5.68
N SER A 363 3.74 -5.46 6.93
CA SER A 363 5.12 -5.82 7.24
C SER A 363 5.52 -7.17 6.65
N THR A 364 6.79 -7.33 6.27
CA THR A 364 7.32 -8.59 5.73
C THR A 364 7.13 -9.76 6.69
N SER A 365 7.21 -9.52 8.00
CA SER A 365 6.97 -10.55 9.02
C SER A 365 5.52 -11.05 9.03
N LYS A 366 4.53 -10.16 8.80
CA LYS A 366 3.13 -10.55 8.64
C LYS A 366 2.90 -11.36 7.37
N VAL A 367 3.53 -10.93 6.26
CA VAL A 367 3.47 -11.69 5.00
C VAL A 367 3.98 -13.11 5.17
N LEU A 368 5.17 -13.28 5.76
CA LEU A 368 5.76 -14.60 5.98
C LEU A 368 4.93 -15.46 6.94
N ARG A 369 4.28 -14.86 7.93
CA ARG A 369 3.36 -15.56 8.84
C ARG A 369 2.09 -16.00 8.12
N ALA A 370 1.48 -15.13 7.32
CA ALA A 370 0.30 -15.47 6.52
C ALA A 370 0.60 -16.58 5.51
N MET A 371 1.77 -16.54 4.85
CA MET A 371 2.23 -17.61 3.95
C MET A 371 2.38 -18.95 4.69
N GLN A 372 2.87 -18.95 5.93
CA GLN A 372 3.05 -20.15 6.73
C GLN A 372 1.73 -20.73 7.27
N GLY A 373 0.81 -19.85 7.68
CA GLY A 373 -0.47 -20.23 8.29
C GLY A 373 -1.64 -20.32 7.31
N GLY A 374 -1.50 -19.84 6.07
CA GLY A 374 -2.62 -19.73 5.12
C GLY A 374 -3.64 -18.65 5.48
N GLU A 375 -3.35 -17.81 6.49
CA GLU A 375 -4.29 -16.83 7.03
C GLU A 375 -4.11 -15.46 6.36
N PHE A 376 -4.70 -15.30 5.18
CA PHE A 376 -4.66 -14.06 4.42
C PHE A 376 -5.89 -13.16 4.64
N GLY A 377 -6.94 -13.62 5.33
CA GLY A 377 -8.20 -12.89 5.50
C GLY A 377 -8.98 -12.66 4.21
N LEU A 378 -8.76 -13.49 3.19
CA LEU A 378 -9.41 -13.39 1.89
C LEU A 378 -10.91 -13.67 1.98
N PRO A 379 -11.73 -13.20 1.01
CA PRO A 379 -13.16 -13.49 0.93
C PRO A 379 -13.48 -14.98 0.95
N ALA A 380 -14.70 -15.33 1.36
CA ALA A 380 -15.17 -16.70 1.37
C ALA A 380 -15.02 -17.37 -0.01
N GLY A 381 -14.47 -18.57 -0.02
CA GLY A 381 -14.18 -19.32 -1.26
C GLY A 381 -12.83 -18.99 -1.90
N CYS A 382 -12.11 -17.98 -1.39
CA CYS A 382 -10.73 -17.71 -1.80
C CYS A 382 -9.73 -18.36 -0.84
N SER A 383 -8.61 -18.82 -1.38
CA SER A 383 -7.48 -19.34 -0.59
C SER A 383 -6.14 -18.91 -1.17
N ALA A 384 -5.11 -18.92 -0.32
CA ALA A 384 -3.72 -18.76 -0.73
C ALA A 384 -2.85 -19.71 0.06
N THR A 385 -2.19 -20.62 -0.62
CA THR A 385 -1.31 -21.64 -0.05
C THR A 385 0.09 -21.51 -0.64
N TYR A 386 1.11 -21.85 0.15
CA TYR A 386 2.51 -21.73 -0.24
C TYR A 386 3.26 -22.97 0.20
N ASP A 387 4.22 -23.40 -0.61
CA ASP A 387 5.14 -24.45 -0.23
C ASP A 387 5.93 -24.07 1.05
N VAL A 388 6.08 -25.00 1.97
CA VAL A 388 6.74 -24.74 3.26
C VAL A 388 8.21 -24.33 3.07
N GLU A 389 8.91 -24.96 2.15
CA GLU A 389 10.31 -24.66 1.83
C GLU A 389 10.47 -23.23 1.31
N LEU A 390 9.52 -22.75 0.51
CA LEU A 390 9.49 -21.41 -0.03
C LEU A 390 9.46 -20.34 1.08
N VAL A 391 8.67 -20.57 2.12
CA VAL A 391 8.56 -19.61 3.25
C VAL A 391 9.91 -19.49 3.97
N ASP A 392 10.64 -20.59 4.11
CA ASP A 392 11.96 -20.59 4.76
C ASP A 392 13.03 -19.93 3.88
N ILE A 393 13.00 -20.14 2.56
CA ILE A 393 13.86 -19.45 1.59
C ILE A 393 13.65 -17.93 1.68
N LEU A 394 12.40 -17.46 1.58
CA LEU A 394 12.07 -16.03 1.64
C LEU A 394 12.40 -15.42 3.01
N ARG A 395 12.25 -16.18 4.09
CA ARG A 395 12.65 -15.75 5.43
C ARG A 395 14.17 -15.59 5.56
N ALA A 396 14.95 -16.48 4.97
CA ALA A 396 16.41 -16.39 4.97
C ALA A 396 16.89 -15.14 4.23
N ILE A 397 16.34 -14.86 3.05
CA ILE A 397 16.68 -13.68 2.24
C ILE A 397 16.36 -12.37 2.99
N THR A 398 15.24 -12.32 3.70
CA THR A 398 14.83 -11.11 4.43
C THR A 398 15.67 -10.83 5.67
N ARG A 399 16.33 -11.85 6.25
CA ARG A 399 17.25 -11.68 7.39
C ARG A 399 18.59 -11.05 7.00
N VAL A 400 19.07 -11.32 5.79
CA VAL A 400 20.42 -10.91 5.35
C VAL A 400 20.50 -9.45 4.90
N GLY A 401 19.38 -8.76 4.60
CA GLY A 401 19.46 -7.55 3.80
C GLY A 401 18.56 -6.37 4.13
N ALA A 402 18.03 -6.19 5.35
CA ALA A 402 17.11 -5.08 5.63
C ALA A 402 17.72 -3.69 5.36
N ARG A 403 19.04 -3.51 5.51
CA ARG A 403 19.74 -2.23 5.22
C ARG A 403 20.04 -2.05 3.73
N SER A 404 20.40 -3.13 3.03
CA SER A 404 20.62 -3.10 1.57
C SER A 404 19.31 -2.93 0.79
N ALA A 405 18.20 -3.43 1.30
CA ALA A 405 16.89 -3.34 0.64
C ALA A 405 16.37 -1.91 0.49
N LEU A 406 16.56 -1.06 1.50
CA LEU A 406 16.20 0.36 1.43
C LEU A 406 17.07 1.10 0.40
N GLU A 407 18.38 0.86 0.42
CA GLU A 407 19.33 1.45 -0.52
C GLU A 407 19.01 1.07 -1.96
N ASP A 408 18.80 -0.23 -2.20
CA ASP A 408 18.48 -0.75 -3.53
C ASP A 408 17.14 -0.20 -4.05
N TYR A 409 16.14 -0.07 -3.18
CA TYR A 409 14.87 0.57 -3.54
C TYR A 409 15.07 2.01 -3.99
N CYS A 410 15.80 2.81 -3.20
CA CYS A 410 16.04 4.22 -3.53
C CYS A 410 16.79 4.37 -4.87
N ARG A 411 17.78 3.51 -5.16
CA ARG A 411 18.52 3.52 -6.44
C ARG A 411 17.62 3.11 -7.60
N SER A 412 16.88 1.99 -7.46
CA SER A 412 15.96 1.50 -8.48
C SER A 412 14.89 2.54 -8.82
N TYR A 413 14.39 3.26 -7.82
CA TYR A 413 13.38 4.30 -8.02
C TYR A 413 13.92 5.44 -8.91
N VAL A 414 15.17 5.87 -8.69
CA VAL A 414 15.81 6.89 -9.53
C VAL A 414 15.99 6.38 -10.97
N ASP A 415 16.44 5.14 -11.13
CA ASP A 415 16.65 4.54 -12.45
C ASP A 415 15.32 4.44 -13.25
N GLU A 416 14.20 4.19 -12.57
CA GLU A 416 12.88 4.06 -13.19
C GLU A 416 12.20 5.40 -13.47
N ARG A 417 12.35 6.36 -12.56
CA ARG A 417 11.55 7.60 -12.56
C ARG A 417 12.36 8.84 -12.97
N GLY A 418 13.68 8.75 -12.97
CA GLY A 418 14.58 9.87 -13.26
C GLY A 418 14.71 10.90 -12.14
N HIS A 419 14.09 10.66 -10.98
CA HIS A 419 14.19 11.45 -9.77
C HIS A 419 14.15 10.54 -8.54
N ARG A 420 14.66 11.02 -7.39
CA ARG A 420 14.63 10.25 -6.16
C ARG A 420 13.23 10.08 -5.57
N ALA A 421 13.02 9.01 -4.83
CA ALA A 421 11.83 8.84 -4.02
C ALA A 421 11.84 9.81 -2.81
N SER A 422 10.68 10.34 -2.45
CA SER A 422 10.49 11.04 -1.19
C SER A 422 10.38 10.05 -0.01
N ALA A 423 10.59 10.56 1.21
CA ALA A 423 10.48 9.73 2.41
C ALA A 423 9.08 9.06 2.56
N VAL A 424 8.02 9.75 2.17
CA VAL A 424 6.67 9.19 2.19
C VAL A 424 6.50 8.08 1.15
N GLN A 425 7.01 8.24 -0.07
CA GLN A 425 6.97 7.22 -1.11
C GLN A 425 7.75 5.95 -0.72
N VAL A 426 8.92 6.14 -0.09
CA VAL A 426 9.69 5.03 0.48
C VAL A 426 8.92 4.30 1.57
N TYR A 427 8.22 5.04 2.43
CA TYR A 427 7.41 4.49 3.51
C TYR A 427 6.21 3.71 2.97
N GLU A 428 5.51 4.26 1.98
CA GLU A 428 4.37 3.61 1.30
C GLU A 428 4.80 2.35 0.54
N ALA A 429 6.02 2.33 0.01
CA ALA A 429 6.62 1.13 -0.59
C ALA A 429 7.01 0.04 0.45
N GLY A 430 6.74 0.27 1.74
CA GLY A 430 6.98 -0.70 2.81
C GLY A 430 8.38 -0.67 3.41
N TYR A 431 9.18 0.34 3.07
CA TYR A 431 10.48 0.58 3.71
C TYR A 431 10.37 1.65 4.78
N ASN A 432 11.24 1.60 5.77
CA ASN A 432 11.24 2.59 6.85
C ASN A 432 12.39 3.59 6.70
N PRO A 433 12.14 4.83 6.25
CA PRO A 433 13.16 5.88 6.16
C PRO A 433 13.93 6.10 7.47
N SER A 434 13.24 5.98 8.63
CA SER A 434 13.88 6.12 9.95
C SER A 434 14.96 5.08 10.24
N SER A 435 14.99 3.93 9.54
CA SER A 435 16.03 2.92 9.71
C SER A 435 17.42 3.42 9.25
N ALA A 436 17.46 4.43 8.41
CA ALA A 436 18.71 5.08 7.98
C ALA A 436 19.42 5.87 9.09
N ARG A 437 18.67 6.31 10.12
CA ARG A 437 19.20 7.17 11.22
C ARG A 437 20.36 6.55 11.97
N ALA A 438 20.31 5.25 12.23
CA ALA A 438 21.32 4.58 13.06
C ALA A 438 22.73 4.66 12.46
N ARG A 439 22.85 4.75 11.13
CA ARG A 439 24.13 4.78 10.42
C ARG A 439 24.46 6.17 9.86
N HIS A 440 23.46 6.89 9.35
CA HIS A 440 23.64 8.13 8.59
C HIS A 440 23.17 9.39 9.36
N GLY A 441 22.56 9.23 10.54
CA GLY A 441 22.10 10.32 11.38
C GLY A 441 20.71 10.83 11.08
N HIS A 442 20.34 10.99 9.81
CA HIS A 442 19.01 11.38 9.34
C HIS A 442 18.78 10.95 7.88
N TRP A 443 17.51 11.03 7.43
CA TRP A 443 17.09 10.58 6.11
C TRP A 443 17.86 11.20 4.94
N PHE A 444 18.01 12.53 4.94
CA PHE A 444 18.69 13.20 3.84
C PHE A 444 20.20 12.97 3.82
N ALA A 445 20.84 12.74 4.98
CA ALA A 445 22.24 12.32 5.01
C ALA A 445 22.44 10.93 4.39
N PHE A 446 21.47 10.02 4.58
CA PHE A 446 21.46 8.73 3.88
C PHE A 446 21.36 8.90 2.36
N LEU A 447 20.45 9.78 1.88
CA LEU A 447 20.32 10.06 0.46
C LEU A 447 21.55 10.72 -0.14
N ASP A 448 22.23 11.59 0.63
CA ASP A 448 23.49 12.22 0.21
C ASP A 448 24.62 11.20 0.09
N ASP A 449 24.78 10.30 1.04
CA ASP A 449 25.73 9.18 0.98
C ASP A 449 25.49 8.28 -0.25
N LEU A 450 24.22 8.10 -0.66
CA LEU A 450 23.88 7.40 -1.89
C LEU A 450 24.07 8.21 -3.17
N LYS A 451 24.39 9.51 -3.05
CA LYS A 451 24.50 10.49 -4.16
C LYS A 451 23.18 10.66 -4.94
N LEU A 452 22.05 10.59 -4.24
CA LEU A 452 20.71 10.71 -4.82
C LEU A 452 20.12 12.12 -4.66
N LEU A 453 20.76 13.01 -3.93
CA LEU A 453 20.36 14.41 -3.81
C LEU A 453 20.86 15.22 -5.00
N ASP A 454 20.07 16.21 -5.45
CA ASP A 454 20.53 17.23 -6.37
C ASP A 454 21.50 18.22 -5.69
N GLU A 455 22.08 19.13 -6.46
CA GLU A 455 23.09 20.05 -5.94
C GLU A 455 22.51 21.03 -4.91
N GLN A 456 21.27 21.50 -5.12
CA GLN A 456 20.59 22.40 -4.19
C GLN A 456 20.20 21.69 -2.89
N GLU A 457 19.71 20.46 -2.99
CA GLU A 457 19.40 19.61 -1.83
C GLU A 457 20.64 19.32 -0.99
N ARG A 458 21.75 18.96 -1.64
CA ARG A 458 23.05 18.75 -0.94
C ARG A 458 23.50 19.99 -0.22
N GLU A 459 23.35 21.16 -0.82
CA GLU A 459 23.72 22.42 -0.17
C GLU A 459 22.84 22.71 1.05
N VAL A 460 21.53 22.43 0.98
CA VAL A 460 20.65 22.52 2.15
C VAL A 460 21.08 21.54 3.25
N VAL A 461 21.33 20.28 2.90
CA VAL A 461 21.74 19.26 3.89
C VAL A 461 23.08 19.62 4.54
N ARG A 462 24.02 20.12 3.77
CA ARG A 462 25.31 20.58 4.27
C ARG A 462 25.19 21.73 5.26
N ARG A 463 24.31 22.73 5.00
CA ARG A 463 24.16 23.93 5.85
C ARG A 463 23.19 23.71 7.01
N TYR A 464 22.15 22.93 6.81
CA TYR A 464 20.99 22.84 7.72
C TYR A 464 20.63 21.40 8.10
N GLY A 465 21.56 20.45 7.93
CA GLY A 465 21.36 19.04 8.27
C GLY A 465 20.94 18.83 9.73
N ASP A 466 21.49 19.62 10.65
CA ASP A 466 21.13 19.56 12.08
C ASP A 466 19.65 19.96 12.33
N VAL A 467 19.15 20.96 11.59
CA VAL A 467 17.74 21.39 11.69
C VAL A 467 16.82 20.32 11.13
N LEU A 468 17.17 19.76 9.95
CA LEU A 468 16.43 18.66 9.32
C LEU A 468 16.42 17.42 10.21
N ALA A 469 17.57 17.05 10.77
CA ALA A 469 17.70 15.97 11.73
C ALA A 469 16.89 16.21 13.00
N GLY A 470 16.84 17.46 13.46
CA GLY A 470 16.03 17.89 14.59
C GLY A 470 14.54 17.69 14.32
N PHE A 471 14.05 18.16 13.19
CA PHE A 471 12.66 17.97 12.79
C PHE A 471 12.32 16.49 12.58
N GLU A 472 13.22 15.70 12.02
CA GLU A 472 13.02 14.25 11.85
C GLU A 472 12.98 13.50 13.20
N LYS A 473 13.74 13.93 14.21
CA LYS A 473 13.83 13.28 15.52
C LYS A 473 12.82 13.81 16.55
N GLU A 474 12.13 14.90 16.22
CA GLU A 474 11.19 15.55 17.15
C GLU A 474 10.13 14.58 17.66
N ALA A 475 9.91 14.55 18.98
CA ALA A 475 8.94 13.67 19.59
C ALA A 475 7.50 14.08 19.22
N ILE A 476 6.69 13.12 18.77
CA ILE A 476 5.30 13.31 18.34
C ILE A 476 4.40 12.45 19.24
N THR A 477 3.62 13.11 20.09
CA THR A 477 2.56 12.47 20.89
C THR A 477 1.19 12.60 20.23
N LYS A 478 0.93 13.70 19.55
CA LYS A 478 -0.24 13.97 18.72
C LYS A 478 0.22 14.66 17.43
N SER A 479 -0.61 14.64 16.39
CA SER A 479 -0.32 15.26 15.09
C SER A 479 0.00 16.76 15.14
N TYR A 480 -0.28 17.41 16.24
CA TYR A 480 -0.27 18.88 16.41
C TYR A 480 1.02 19.56 15.96
N LYS A 481 2.19 19.00 16.33
CA LYS A 481 3.50 19.56 15.91
C LYS A 481 3.68 19.52 14.40
N LEU A 482 3.28 18.42 13.77
CA LEU A 482 3.35 18.27 12.31
C LEU A 482 2.38 19.18 11.60
N VAL A 483 1.14 19.26 12.08
CA VAL A 483 0.12 20.20 11.56
C VAL A 483 0.58 21.67 11.71
N THR A 484 1.32 22.00 12.76
CA THR A 484 1.90 23.34 12.92
C THR A 484 2.95 23.65 11.85
N LEU A 485 3.86 22.67 11.55
CA LEU A 485 4.84 22.83 10.48
C LEU A 485 4.16 22.92 9.11
N GLN A 486 3.14 22.09 8.85
CA GLN A 486 2.37 22.13 7.63
C GLN A 486 1.67 23.49 7.44
N ALA A 487 1.11 24.07 8.50
CA ALA A 487 0.53 25.41 8.45
C ALA A 487 1.58 26.49 8.14
N LEU A 488 2.77 26.43 8.73
CA LEU A 488 3.85 27.35 8.44
C LEU A 488 4.33 27.24 6.99
N LEU A 489 4.41 26.02 6.44
CA LEU A 489 4.74 25.79 5.04
C LEU A 489 3.69 26.36 4.10
N GLN A 490 2.39 26.12 4.37
CA GLN A 490 1.28 26.68 3.57
C GLN A 490 1.24 28.21 3.60
N LEU A 491 1.65 28.82 4.72
CA LEU A 491 1.76 30.28 4.86
C LEU A 491 3.06 30.86 4.26
N GLY A 492 3.98 30.01 3.75
CA GLY A 492 5.31 30.45 3.34
C GLY A 492 6.14 31.05 4.48
N ALA A 493 5.80 30.72 5.72
CA ALA A 493 6.29 31.37 6.94
C ALA A 493 7.21 30.48 7.79
N LEU A 494 7.59 29.30 7.30
CA LEU A 494 8.48 28.39 8.05
C LEU A 494 9.80 29.07 8.47
N ARG A 495 10.35 29.90 7.60
CA ARG A 495 11.65 30.59 7.79
C ARG A 495 11.53 31.98 8.43
N THR A 496 10.35 32.58 8.41
CA THR A 496 10.13 33.96 8.86
C THR A 496 9.22 34.10 10.07
N GLY A 497 8.49 33.00 10.38
CA GLY A 497 7.41 33.01 11.36
C GLY A 497 6.16 33.73 10.90
N ALA A 498 5.04 33.49 11.58
CA ALA A 498 3.73 34.11 11.31
C ALA A 498 3.05 34.57 12.59
N ASP A 499 1.97 35.33 12.47
CA ASP A 499 1.10 35.66 13.60
C ASP A 499 0.44 34.38 14.13
N VAL A 500 0.32 34.27 15.44
CA VAL A 500 -0.29 33.09 16.10
C VAL A 500 -1.74 32.87 15.63
N ALA A 501 -2.48 33.94 15.32
CA ALA A 501 -3.86 33.81 14.83
C ALA A 501 -3.91 33.24 13.40
N GLU A 502 -2.98 33.62 12.53
CA GLU A 502 -2.87 33.06 11.16
C GLU A 502 -2.52 31.57 11.20
N ILE A 503 -1.56 31.18 12.05
CA ILE A 503 -1.20 29.78 12.26
C ILE A 503 -2.42 29.01 12.78
N ALA A 504 -3.10 29.53 13.79
CA ALA A 504 -4.28 28.90 14.38
C ALA A 504 -5.40 28.70 13.33
N TRP A 505 -5.68 29.71 12.52
CA TRP A 505 -6.66 29.62 11.45
C TRP A 505 -6.29 28.54 10.40
N THR A 506 -5.03 28.54 9.99
CA THR A 506 -4.55 27.58 9.00
C THR A 506 -4.56 26.15 9.55
N THR A 507 -4.15 25.96 10.80
CA THR A 507 -4.19 24.64 11.45
C THR A 507 -5.63 24.14 11.65
N HIS A 508 -6.59 25.02 11.93
CA HIS A 508 -7.99 24.65 12.00
C HIS A 508 -8.50 24.10 10.68
N ARG A 509 -8.18 24.76 9.56
CA ARG A 509 -8.55 24.29 8.21
C ARG A 509 -7.92 22.94 7.88
N ILE A 510 -6.64 22.73 8.22
CA ILE A 510 -5.95 21.45 8.01
C ILE A 510 -6.63 20.35 8.82
N VAL A 511 -6.87 20.57 10.11
CA VAL A 511 -7.46 19.58 11.00
C VAL A 511 -8.91 19.24 10.60
N THR A 512 -9.72 20.24 10.27
CA THR A 512 -11.11 20.01 9.87
C THR A 512 -11.27 19.43 8.47
N GLY A 513 -10.22 19.53 7.64
CA GLY A 513 -10.17 18.94 6.30
C GLY A 513 -9.81 17.46 6.25
N ASP A 514 -9.28 16.87 7.34
CA ASP A 514 -8.95 15.42 7.42
C ASP A 514 -9.67 14.80 8.63
N PRO A 515 -10.60 13.84 8.41
CA PRO A 515 -11.33 13.17 9.49
C PRO A 515 -10.43 12.50 10.55
N ARG A 516 -9.24 12.03 10.16
CA ARG A 516 -8.28 11.38 11.06
C ARG A 516 -7.59 12.40 11.96
N LEU A 517 -7.21 13.56 11.42
CA LEU A 517 -6.67 14.67 12.21
C LEU A 517 -7.73 15.27 13.12
N LEU A 518 -8.96 15.36 12.64
CA LEU A 518 -10.10 15.80 13.44
C LEU A 518 -10.34 14.87 14.64
N ALA A 519 -10.32 13.57 14.42
CA ALA A 519 -10.43 12.56 15.48
C ALA A 519 -9.28 12.64 16.48
N ASP A 520 -8.05 12.90 16.01
CA ASP A 520 -6.87 13.07 16.86
C ASP A 520 -6.94 14.31 17.75
N THR A 521 -7.64 15.36 17.28
CA THR A 521 -7.77 16.63 18.03
C THR A 521 -8.83 16.58 19.10
N ARG A 522 -9.82 15.69 18.98
CA ARG A 522 -10.87 15.54 20.01
C ARG A 522 -10.25 15.17 21.35
N SER A 523 -10.68 15.90 22.39
CA SER A 523 -10.22 15.72 23.76
C SER A 523 -11.23 16.31 24.75
N THR A 524 -11.03 16.10 26.04
CA THR A 524 -11.87 16.72 27.09
C THR A 524 -11.86 18.26 27.01
N GLU A 525 -10.75 18.88 26.62
CA GLU A 525 -10.62 20.33 26.44
C GLU A 525 -11.11 20.80 25.05
N MET A 526 -11.23 19.90 24.08
CA MET A 526 -11.66 20.18 22.72
C MET A 526 -12.61 19.07 22.22
N PRO A 527 -13.84 19.02 22.77
CA PRO A 527 -14.79 17.94 22.47
C PRO A 527 -15.33 18.01 21.02
N ASP A 528 -15.48 19.20 20.48
CA ASP A 528 -15.95 19.44 19.11
C ASP A 528 -15.07 20.47 18.39
N PRO A 529 -13.96 20.01 17.75
CA PRO A 529 -13.08 20.91 16.99
C PRO A 529 -13.74 21.56 15.76
N MET A 530 -14.82 20.99 15.23
CA MET A 530 -15.53 21.52 14.05
C MET A 530 -16.28 22.82 14.34
N SER A 531 -16.91 22.91 15.53
CA SER A 531 -17.82 24.00 15.88
C SER A 531 -17.17 25.05 16.80
N VAL A 532 -15.88 24.91 17.10
CA VAL A 532 -15.17 25.82 18.00
C VAL A 532 -14.93 27.18 17.32
N ASN A 533 -15.07 28.29 18.07
CA ASN A 533 -14.75 29.60 17.56
C ASN A 533 -13.22 29.82 17.44
N ALA A 534 -12.84 30.80 16.61
CA ALA A 534 -11.45 31.10 16.29
C ALA A 534 -10.58 31.45 17.52
N ASP A 535 -11.15 32.15 18.53
CA ASP A 535 -10.41 32.54 19.73
C ASP A 535 -10.10 31.35 20.61
N ILE A 536 -11.08 30.48 20.85
CA ILE A 536 -10.91 29.23 21.61
C ILE A 536 -9.87 28.33 20.92
N TRP A 537 -9.96 28.19 19.57
CA TRP A 537 -8.98 27.41 18.83
C TRP A 537 -7.57 27.99 18.93
N ARG A 538 -7.44 29.32 18.79
CA ARG A 538 -6.16 30.02 18.93
C ARG A 538 -5.53 29.80 20.33
N GLU A 539 -6.33 29.94 21.40
CA GLU A 539 -5.88 29.69 22.78
C GLU A 539 -5.44 28.25 22.99
N TYR A 540 -6.21 27.29 22.46
CA TYR A 540 -5.86 25.87 22.52
C TYR A 540 -4.56 25.58 21.79
N TRP A 541 -4.39 26.10 20.57
CA TRP A 541 -3.19 25.88 19.77
C TRP A 541 -1.95 26.56 20.37
N LEU A 542 -2.12 27.71 20.96
CA LEU A 542 -1.05 28.38 21.71
C LEU A 542 -0.63 27.59 22.94
N LYS A 543 -1.61 27.09 23.71
CA LYS A 543 -1.39 26.36 24.98
C LYS A 543 -0.63 25.05 24.76
N TRP A 544 -0.95 24.28 23.75
CA TRP A 544 -0.42 22.94 23.56
C TRP A 544 0.61 22.83 22.41
N PRO A 545 0.25 22.97 21.14
CA PRO A 545 1.20 22.75 20.04
C PRO A 545 2.37 23.77 20.02
N LEU A 546 2.05 25.06 20.10
CA LEU A 546 3.09 26.09 20.00
C LEU A 546 3.98 26.11 21.24
N SER A 547 3.42 25.95 22.45
CA SER A 547 4.21 25.83 23.68
C SER A 547 5.11 24.60 23.69
N ALA A 548 4.68 23.49 23.06
CA ALA A 548 5.53 22.31 22.89
C ALA A 548 6.72 22.56 21.96
N TRP A 549 6.55 23.34 20.89
CA TRP A 549 7.64 23.76 20.01
C TRP A 549 8.63 24.75 20.66
N VAL A 550 8.17 25.53 21.60
CA VAL A 550 9.01 26.53 22.33
C VAL A 550 9.81 25.87 23.47
N GLY A 551 9.53 24.62 23.82
CA GLY A 551 10.23 23.93 24.91
C GLY A 551 9.70 24.24 26.30
N GLN A 552 8.49 24.79 26.43
CA GLN A 552 7.86 25.16 27.72
C GLN A 552 7.16 24.00 28.44
N LEU A 553 6.91 22.90 27.76
CA LEU A 553 6.24 21.72 28.32
C LEU A 553 7.27 20.65 28.73
N ARG A 554 7.00 19.87 29.79
CA ARG A 554 7.84 18.72 30.18
C ARG A 554 7.90 17.71 29.03
N GLY A 555 9.09 17.31 28.61
CA GLY A 555 9.32 16.44 27.45
C GLY A 555 9.24 17.18 26.12
N ALA A 556 9.32 18.49 26.14
CA ALA A 556 9.23 19.33 24.96
C ALA A 556 10.54 19.34 24.15
N SER A 557 10.40 19.87 22.95
CA SER A 557 11.42 19.96 21.90
C SER A 557 12.65 20.79 22.27
N SER A 558 13.63 20.72 21.41
CA SER A 558 14.88 21.46 21.44
C SER A 558 14.77 22.98 21.23
N GLY A 559 13.58 23.59 21.24
CA GLY A 559 13.39 25.04 21.09
C GLY A 559 13.64 25.57 19.67
N TRP A 560 13.17 24.85 18.66
CA TRP A 560 13.27 25.27 17.26
C TRP A 560 12.48 26.52 16.91
N PHE A 561 11.55 26.92 17.79
CA PHE A 561 10.74 28.13 17.66
C PHE A 561 10.65 28.89 18.96
N ARG A 562 10.29 30.17 18.89
CA ARG A 562 10.00 31.01 20.04
C ARG A 562 8.77 31.88 19.75
N ILE A 563 8.11 32.33 20.80
CA ILE A 563 7.05 33.31 20.70
C ILE A 563 7.67 34.70 20.95
N ASP A 564 7.42 35.62 20.01
CA ASP A 564 7.90 36.99 20.03
C ASP A 564 6.66 37.91 19.89
N GLY A 565 6.14 38.38 21.02
CA GLY A 565 4.88 39.10 21.08
C GLY A 565 3.71 38.23 20.56
N ARG A 566 3.14 38.58 19.42
CA ARG A 566 2.04 37.84 18.76
C ARG A 566 2.54 36.86 17.67
N ARG A 567 3.84 36.85 17.43
CA ARG A 567 4.42 36.03 16.36
C ARG A 567 5.07 34.77 16.91
N PHE A 568 4.88 33.68 16.20
CA PHE A 568 5.64 32.43 16.37
C PHE A 568 6.74 32.39 15.32
N VAL A 569 7.99 32.44 15.74
CA VAL A 569 9.15 32.66 14.88
C VAL A 569 10.19 31.55 15.09
N PRO A 570 10.91 31.11 14.02
CA PRO A 570 11.98 30.14 14.14
C PRO A 570 13.18 30.70 14.91
N THR A 571 13.94 29.83 15.58
CA THR A 571 15.19 30.13 16.20
C THR A 571 16.40 29.92 15.28
N PHE A 572 16.19 29.25 14.15
CA PHE A 572 17.16 29.06 13.08
C PHE A 572 16.99 30.11 11.98
N ARG A 573 18.03 30.28 11.17
CA ARG A 573 17.99 31.17 10.01
C ARG A 573 18.40 30.42 8.76
N VAL A 574 17.59 30.55 7.71
CA VAL A 574 17.86 29.95 6.39
C VAL A 574 18.05 31.10 5.39
N THR A 575 19.10 31.02 4.61
CA THR A 575 19.41 32.02 3.58
C THR A 575 18.47 31.89 2.38
N THR A 576 18.23 32.99 1.69
CA THR A 576 17.20 33.03 0.61
C THR A 576 17.57 32.21 -0.60
N ASP A 577 18.87 32.00 -0.86
CA ASP A 577 19.38 31.23 -2.01
C ASP A 577 18.97 29.77 -2.01
N VAL A 578 18.75 29.18 -0.86
CA VAL A 578 18.34 27.78 -0.70
C VAL A 578 16.99 27.61 0.04
N GLY A 579 16.33 28.74 0.31
CA GLY A 579 15.16 28.77 1.18
C GLY A 579 13.98 27.93 0.69
N GLU A 580 13.63 28.01 -0.58
CA GLU A 580 12.54 27.22 -1.15
C GLU A 580 12.85 25.71 -1.13
N ARG A 581 14.12 25.34 -1.37
CA ARG A 581 14.52 23.95 -1.32
C ARG A 581 14.54 23.41 0.11
N PHE A 582 14.94 24.24 1.09
CA PHE A 582 14.81 23.90 2.50
C PHE A 582 13.35 23.64 2.90
N ASP A 583 12.42 24.51 2.50
CA ASP A 583 10.99 24.36 2.77
C ASP A 583 10.47 23.05 2.16
N ALA A 584 10.87 22.70 0.92
CA ALA A 584 10.49 21.46 0.26
C ALA A 584 11.01 20.19 0.99
N LEU A 585 12.24 20.21 1.52
CA LEU A 585 12.77 19.09 2.30
C LEU A 585 12.05 18.94 3.66
N VAL A 586 11.67 20.06 4.29
CA VAL A 586 10.87 20.01 5.53
C VAL A 586 9.46 19.50 5.24
N ASP A 587 8.83 19.90 4.13
CA ASP A 587 7.53 19.42 3.70
C ASP A 587 7.55 17.88 3.51
N GLU A 588 8.56 17.35 2.82
CA GLU A 588 8.78 15.91 2.68
C GLU A 588 8.85 15.18 4.03
N LEU A 589 9.55 15.76 5.02
CA LEU A 589 9.60 15.15 6.36
C LEU A 589 8.25 15.20 7.08
N VAL A 590 7.51 16.30 6.93
CA VAL A 590 6.18 16.48 7.53
C VAL A 590 5.22 15.44 6.96
N ASP A 591 5.19 15.30 5.64
CA ASP A 591 4.33 14.34 4.94
C ASP A 591 4.63 12.90 5.37
N TYR A 592 5.90 12.51 5.37
CA TYR A 592 6.30 11.18 5.82
C TYR A 592 5.92 10.92 7.28
N ARG A 593 6.22 11.86 8.16
CA ARG A 593 5.97 11.69 9.59
C ARG A 593 4.49 11.70 9.93
N LEU A 594 3.71 12.51 9.20
CA LEU A 594 2.25 12.56 9.36
C LEU A 594 1.60 11.27 8.85
N ALA A 595 1.98 10.81 7.66
CA ALA A 595 1.52 9.54 7.10
C ALA A 595 1.81 8.36 8.07
N ARG A 596 3.04 8.32 8.59
CA ARG A 596 3.44 7.30 9.57
C ARG A 596 2.65 7.41 10.89
N TYR A 597 2.46 8.62 11.41
CA TYR A 597 1.71 8.85 12.65
C TYR A 597 0.26 8.40 12.51
N LEU A 598 -0.42 8.84 11.46
CA LEU A 598 -1.82 8.47 11.20
C LEU A 598 -1.95 6.96 10.97
N PHE A 599 -1.03 6.36 10.23
CA PHE A 599 -1.01 4.92 10.05
C PHE A 599 -0.90 4.15 11.37
N MET A 600 0.04 4.53 12.24
CA MET A 600 0.20 3.88 13.55
C MET A 600 -1.03 4.07 14.46
N LYS A 601 -1.80 5.13 14.25
CA LYS A 601 -3.00 5.43 15.03
C LYS A 601 -4.25 4.70 14.52
N ASP A 602 -4.40 4.58 13.20
CA ASP A 602 -5.51 3.88 12.55
C ASP A 602 -5.32 2.35 12.56
N SER A 603 -4.07 1.88 12.74
CA SER A 603 -3.81 0.46 12.92
C SER A 603 -4.27 0.05 14.31
N PRO A 604 -5.18 -0.92 14.46
CA PRO A 604 -5.33 -1.63 15.71
C PRO A 604 -3.94 -2.12 16.10
N LEU A 605 -3.62 -2.07 17.39
CA LEU A 605 -2.30 -2.37 17.95
C LEU A 605 -1.87 -3.86 17.74
N GLU A 606 -1.89 -4.34 16.51
CA GLU A 606 -1.57 -5.74 16.17
C GLU A 606 -0.06 -6.03 16.09
N ASP A 607 0.80 -5.01 16.08
CA ASP A 607 2.24 -5.16 16.32
C ASP A 607 2.60 -4.98 17.80
N ALA A 608 1.59 -4.86 18.67
CA ALA A 608 1.79 -4.89 20.09
C ALA A 608 2.24 -6.29 20.52
N LEU A 609 3.44 -6.36 21.07
CA LEU A 609 3.90 -7.57 21.72
C LEU A 609 3.06 -7.77 22.99
N ARG A 610 2.32 -8.86 23.05
CA ARG A 610 1.40 -9.10 24.16
C ARG A 610 2.10 -9.89 25.26
N LEU A 611 2.38 -9.23 26.37
CA LEU A 611 3.13 -9.77 27.48
C LEU A 611 2.16 -10.15 28.62
N LYS A 612 2.26 -11.37 29.12
CA LYS A 612 1.43 -11.83 30.21
C LYS A 612 1.94 -11.26 31.53
N VAL A 613 1.03 -10.74 32.36
CA VAL A 613 1.30 -10.38 33.75
C VAL A 613 1.27 -11.65 34.59
N ILE A 614 2.34 -11.90 35.34
CA ILE A 614 2.45 -13.02 36.25
C ILE A 614 2.99 -12.54 37.61
N GLN A 615 2.86 -13.34 38.65
CA GLN A 615 3.52 -13.07 39.94
C GLN A 615 4.79 -13.88 40.10
N ALA A 616 5.86 -13.20 40.50
CA ALA A 616 7.10 -13.83 40.96
C ALA A 616 7.50 -13.22 42.30
N SER A 617 7.72 -14.07 43.31
CA SER A 617 8.08 -13.66 44.68
C SER A 617 7.11 -12.60 45.28
N GLY A 618 5.80 -12.75 45.02
CA GLY A 618 4.77 -11.86 45.51
C GLY A 618 4.67 -10.49 44.81
N ARG A 619 5.38 -10.27 43.70
CA ARG A 619 5.34 -9.04 42.92
C ARG A 619 4.88 -9.33 41.50
N PRO A 620 4.02 -8.49 40.91
CA PRO A 620 3.67 -8.63 39.48
C PRO A 620 4.84 -8.23 38.59
N ILE A 621 5.09 -9.06 37.56
CA ILE A 621 6.11 -8.88 36.53
C ILE A 621 5.53 -9.20 35.17
N LEU A 622 6.25 -8.86 34.10
CA LEU A 622 5.88 -9.22 32.73
C LEU A 622 6.71 -10.42 32.25
N MET A 623 6.03 -11.46 31.80
CA MET A 623 6.66 -12.63 31.21
C MET A 623 7.01 -12.34 29.75
N LEU A 624 8.28 -12.51 29.38
CA LEU A 624 8.78 -12.31 28.03
C LEU A 624 8.84 -13.66 27.29
N ASP A 625 7.74 -14.00 26.61
CA ASP A 625 7.72 -15.15 25.70
C ASP A 625 8.38 -14.72 24.37
N ARG A 626 9.69 -14.95 24.26
CA ARG A 626 10.48 -14.52 23.10
C ARG A 626 10.20 -15.37 21.85
N GLU A 627 9.63 -16.55 22.00
CA GLU A 627 9.22 -17.38 20.87
C GLU A 627 7.94 -16.81 20.23
N ARG A 628 6.99 -16.37 21.05
CA ARG A 628 5.75 -15.71 20.60
C ARG A 628 5.94 -14.23 20.29
N ASN A 629 6.82 -13.53 20.98
CA ASN A 629 7.06 -12.10 20.87
C ASN A 629 8.47 -11.82 20.33
N ARG A 630 8.75 -12.23 19.10
CA ARG A 630 10.00 -11.92 18.43
C ARG A 630 10.12 -10.42 18.19
N GLY A 631 11.24 -9.82 18.61
CA GLY A 631 11.49 -8.38 18.52
C GLY A 631 11.44 -7.64 19.86
N LEU A 632 11.21 -8.35 20.97
CA LEU A 632 11.39 -7.79 22.30
C LEU A 632 12.79 -7.22 22.50
N PRO A 633 12.93 -6.06 23.17
CA PRO A 633 14.23 -5.51 23.50
C PRO A 633 15.04 -6.46 24.35
N GLU A 634 16.37 -6.37 24.30
CA GLU A 634 17.31 -7.11 25.14
C GLU A 634 18.12 -6.14 25.98
N GLY A 635 18.28 -6.47 27.25
CA GLY A 635 18.98 -5.61 28.21
C GLY A 635 18.14 -4.39 28.61
N GLU A 636 18.80 -3.26 28.86
CA GLU A 636 18.13 -2.03 29.24
C GLU A 636 17.47 -1.37 28.02
N ALA A 637 16.16 -1.12 28.12
CA ALA A 637 15.41 -0.39 27.11
C ALA A 637 14.41 0.56 27.74
N GLN A 638 14.14 1.68 27.07
CA GLN A 638 13.20 2.67 27.55
C GLN A 638 11.80 2.42 27.00
N PHE A 639 10.80 2.58 27.85
CA PHE A 639 9.39 2.53 27.46
C PHE A 639 8.59 3.65 28.14
N ILE A 640 7.51 4.05 27.50
CA ILE A 640 6.55 5.03 28.01
C ILE A 640 5.30 4.29 28.49
N ALA A 641 4.89 4.55 29.72
CA ALA A 641 3.63 4.06 30.29
C ALA A 641 2.94 5.22 30.99
N ASP A 642 1.66 5.44 30.74
CA ASP A 642 0.86 6.56 31.30
C ASP A 642 1.54 7.94 31.12
N GLY A 643 2.25 8.13 29.98
CA GLY A 643 2.97 9.38 29.67
C GLY A 643 4.31 9.57 30.40
N ILE A 644 4.75 8.59 31.20
CA ILE A 644 6.01 8.63 31.96
C ILE A 644 7.02 7.70 31.30
N VAL A 645 8.27 8.16 31.18
CA VAL A 645 9.39 7.36 30.64
C VAL A 645 9.97 6.50 31.77
N TYR A 646 10.09 5.20 31.49
CA TYR A 646 10.73 4.22 32.35
C TYR A 646 11.91 3.58 31.63
N THR A 647 12.92 3.19 32.35
CA THR A 647 13.99 2.30 31.88
C THR A 647 13.77 0.92 32.48
N GLY A 648 13.53 -0.07 31.63
CA GLY A 648 13.29 -1.46 32.04
C GLY A 648 14.42 -2.38 31.60
N ASN A 649 14.75 -3.35 32.45
CA ASN A 649 15.73 -4.39 32.12
C ASN A 649 15.02 -5.64 31.58
N PHE A 650 15.03 -5.81 30.27
CA PHE A 650 14.43 -6.94 29.55
C PHE A 650 15.36 -8.13 29.54
N VAL A 651 15.33 -8.92 30.61
CA VAL A 651 16.12 -10.16 30.68
C VAL A 651 15.52 -11.27 29.80
N LYS A 652 16.18 -12.42 29.71
CA LYS A 652 15.82 -13.49 28.76
C LYS A 652 14.34 -13.93 28.83
N ILE A 653 13.74 -13.94 30.00
CA ILE A 653 12.40 -14.51 30.25
C ILE A 653 11.40 -13.54 30.89
N ALA A 654 11.86 -12.40 31.41
CA ALA A 654 10.98 -11.46 32.11
C ALA A 654 11.44 -10.00 32.02
N LEU A 655 10.49 -9.05 32.15
CA LEU A 655 10.74 -7.71 32.62
C LEU A 655 10.29 -7.66 34.09
N ASN A 656 11.24 -7.59 35.00
CA ASN A 656 11.00 -7.65 36.44
C ASN A 656 11.42 -6.38 37.19
N VAL A 657 12.16 -5.49 36.50
CA VAL A 657 12.65 -4.23 37.05
C VAL A 657 12.42 -3.11 36.06
N ALA A 658 11.82 -2.03 36.51
CA ALA A 658 11.74 -0.77 35.78
C ALA A 658 11.94 0.41 36.75
N HIS A 659 12.64 1.45 36.29
CA HIS A 659 12.95 2.65 37.05
C HIS A 659 12.40 3.88 36.34
N ARG A 660 12.00 4.90 37.07
CA ARG A 660 11.76 6.24 36.52
C ARG A 660 13.07 7.00 36.36
N ALA A 661 13.12 7.95 35.45
CA ALA A 661 14.25 8.85 35.32
C ALA A 661 14.51 9.59 36.66
N GLY A 662 15.71 9.40 37.23
CA GLY A 662 16.10 10.00 38.51
C GLY A 662 15.66 9.27 39.78
N ASP A 663 14.96 8.14 39.68
CA ASP A 663 14.56 7.30 40.81
C ASP A 663 15.09 5.87 40.62
N PRO A 664 16.03 5.40 41.45
CA PRO A 664 16.58 4.04 41.35
C PRO A 664 15.65 2.94 41.85
N GLY A 665 14.47 3.27 42.41
CA GLY A 665 13.51 2.31 42.92
C GLY A 665 12.84 1.50 41.82
N ASN A 666 12.64 0.18 42.02
CA ASN A 666 11.88 -0.64 41.10
C ASN A 666 10.37 -0.34 41.23
N VAL A 667 9.81 0.30 40.24
CA VAL A 667 8.39 0.75 40.21
C VAL A 667 7.50 -0.08 39.32
N LEU A 668 8.01 -1.14 38.65
CA LEU A 668 7.21 -1.95 37.71
C LEU A 668 5.99 -2.59 38.39
N GLY A 669 6.18 -3.14 39.62
CA GLY A 669 5.10 -3.77 40.32
C GLY A 669 3.96 -2.80 40.68
N ASP A 670 4.30 -1.55 40.99
CA ASP A 670 3.31 -0.51 41.31
C ASP A 670 2.60 -0.04 40.04
N LEU A 671 3.31 0.08 38.92
CA LEU A 671 2.74 0.37 37.60
C LEU A 671 1.71 -0.72 37.22
N LEU A 672 2.06 -1.99 37.34
CA LEU A 672 1.16 -3.08 36.98
C LEU A 672 -0.07 -3.15 37.94
N ARG A 673 0.12 -2.87 39.21
CA ARG A 673 -1.00 -2.76 40.15
C ARG A 673 -1.92 -1.58 39.89
N SER A 674 -1.38 -0.46 39.40
CA SER A 674 -2.20 0.70 39.02
C SER A 674 -3.16 0.37 37.87
N TRP A 675 -2.79 -0.56 36.99
CA TRP A 675 -3.61 -0.99 35.86
C TRP A 675 -4.57 -2.14 36.18
N PHE A 676 -4.11 -3.12 36.97
CA PHE A 676 -4.82 -4.40 37.18
C PHE A 676 -5.28 -4.64 38.60
N GLY A 677 -5.05 -3.68 39.50
CA GLY A 677 -5.41 -3.81 40.93
C GLY A 677 -4.45 -4.69 41.73
N MET A 678 -4.83 -5.00 42.94
CA MET A 678 -4.01 -5.82 43.85
C MET A 678 -3.84 -7.28 43.38
N ASP A 679 -4.73 -7.74 42.50
CA ASP A 679 -4.70 -9.08 41.92
C ASP A 679 -3.83 -9.18 40.65
N ALA A 680 -2.98 -8.17 40.37
CA ALA A 680 -2.11 -8.15 39.24
C ALA A 680 -1.23 -9.41 39.17
N GLY A 681 -1.42 -10.21 38.10
CA GLY A 681 -0.63 -11.41 37.80
C GLY A 681 -0.91 -12.62 38.69
N GLN A 682 -1.96 -12.63 39.52
CA GLN A 682 -2.32 -13.80 40.30
C GLN A 682 -2.69 -15.01 39.44
N PRO A 683 -2.44 -16.25 39.94
CA PRO A 683 -2.82 -17.45 39.20
C PRO A 683 -4.31 -17.45 38.88
N GLY A 684 -4.66 -17.67 37.62
CA GLY A 684 -6.04 -17.66 37.13
C GLY A 684 -6.49 -16.33 36.53
N THR A 685 -5.71 -15.24 36.64
CA THR A 685 -5.99 -13.98 35.98
C THR A 685 -5.40 -14.00 34.53
N ALA A 686 -6.23 -13.60 33.54
CA ALA A 686 -5.80 -13.44 32.14
C ALA A 686 -5.51 -11.95 31.88
N GLN A 687 -4.45 -11.42 32.50
CA GLN A 687 -4.04 -10.02 32.39
C GLN A 687 -2.84 -9.92 31.47
N PHE A 688 -2.90 -8.98 30.53
CA PHE A 688 -1.87 -8.77 29.54
C PHE A 688 -1.52 -7.29 29.41
N VAL A 689 -0.28 -7.03 29.03
CA VAL A 689 0.24 -5.71 28.68
C VAL A 689 0.65 -5.73 27.23
N GLU A 690 0.33 -4.69 26.51
CA GLU A 690 0.76 -4.45 25.13
C GLU A 690 2.01 -3.58 25.13
N LEU A 691 3.06 -4.05 24.46
CA LEU A 691 4.32 -3.35 24.26
C LEU A 691 4.49 -3.06 22.76
N VAL A 692 4.45 -1.80 22.39
CA VAL A 692 4.49 -1.33 21.00
C VAL A 692 5.81 -0.62 20.73
N PRO A 693 6.54 -0.94 19.65
CA PRO A 693 7.75 -0.21 19.30
C PRO A 693 7.42 1.23 18.89
N GLY A 694 8.00 2.21 19.56
CA GLY A 694 7.96 3.64 19.22
C GLY A 694 9.25 4.13 18.57
N ASP A 695 9.31 5.43 18.21
CA ASP A 695 10.46 6.02 17.54
C ASP A 695 11.75 6.03 18.38
N GLN A 696 11.64 6.32 19.67
CA GLN A 696 12.76 6.35 20.61
C GLN A 696 12.55 5.43 21.80
N HIS A 697 11.29 5.20 22.16
CA HIS A 697 10.89 4.41 23.34
C HIS A 697 9.75 3.49 22.98
N TRP A 698 9.70 2.33 23.61
CA TRP A 698 8.55 1.44 23.53
C TRP A 698 7.34 2.10 24.21
N GLN A 699 6.15 1.83 23.72
CA GLN A 699 4.90 2.21 24.37
C GLN A 699 4.33 1.00 25.10
N MET A 700 4.03 1.16 26.38
CA MET A 700 3.50 0.08 27.21
C MET A 700 2.14 0.49 27.77
N LYS A 701 1.13 -0.36 27.64
CA LYS A 701 -0.22 -0.13 28.17
C LYS A 701 -0.94 -1.42 28.52
N PRO A 702 -1.98 -1.39 29.39
CA PRO A 702 -2.81 -2.55 29.62
C PRO A 702 -3.55 -2.97 28.36
N ALA A 703 -3.63 -4.29 28.10
CA ALA A 703 -4.40 -4.82 26.98
C ALA A 703 -5.90 -4.84 27.31
N SER A 704 -6.74 -4.49 26.32
CA SER A 704 -8.21 -4.56 26.50
C SER A 704 -8.70 -5.99 26.70
N PRO A 705 -9.69 -6.22 27.58
CA PRO A 705 -10.25 -7.55 27.84
C PRO A 705 -10.96 -8.21 26.65
N ASP A 706 -11.46 -7.43 25.69
CA ASP A 706 -12.29 -7.92 24.57
C ASP A 706 -11.50 -8.46 23.35
N ALA A 707 -10.18 -8.41 23.37
CA ALA A 707 -9.35 -8.95 22.29
C ALA A 707 -9.17 -10.49 22.33
N SER A 708 -9.88 -11.21 23.20
CA SER A 708 -9.72 -12.67 23.42
C SER A 708 -10.74 -13.56 22.69
N ARG A 709 -11.53 -13.03 21.75
CA ARG A 709 -12.45 -13.87 20.93
C ARG A 709 -11.81 -14.32 19.62
N GLY A 710 -10.74 -15.11 19.70
CA GLY A 710 -10.06 -15.65 18.50
C GLY A 710 -9.15 -16.84 18.76
N GLU A 711 -9.06 -17.33 20.00
CA GLU A 711 -8.29 -18.54 20.26
C GLU A 711 -9.22 -19.67 20.75
N SER A 712 -9.42 -20.63 19.85
CA SER A 712 -10.04 -21.93 20.14
C SER A 712 -9.34 -22.60 21.32
N ALA A 713 -10.15 -22.99 22.31
CA ALA A 713 -9.74 -23.86 23.39
C ALA A 713 -9.26 -25.21 22.86
N SER A 714 -7.96 -25.36 22.65
CA SER A 714 -7.33 -26.67 22.60
C SER A 714 -5.89 -26.58 23.13
N LEU A 715 -5.62 -27.42 24.11
CA LEU A 715 -4.34 -27.71 24.74
C LEU A 715 -3.89 -26.74 25.87
N LEU A 716 -4.65 -26.75 26.96
CA LEU A 716 -4.07 -26.54 28.28
C LEU A 716 -3.34 -27.82 28.73
N THR A 717 -2.08 -27.97 28.33
CA THR A 717 -1.14 -28.81 29.07
C THR A 717 -0.62 -28.00 30.24
N ARG A 718 -0.89 -28.45 31.43
CA ARG A 718 -0.50 -27.81 32.70
C ARG A 718 1.01 -27.98 32.87
N SER A 719 1.81 -26.98 32.57
CA SER A 719 3.19 -26.90 33.03
C SER A 719 3.27 -26.10 34.30
N ARG A 720 3.73 -26.73 35.39
CA ARG A 720 4.06 -26.04 36.64
C ARG A 720 5.50 -25.53 36.54
N VAL A 721 5.66 -24.22 36.62
CA VAL A 721 6.99 -23.60 36.75
C VAL A 721 7.39 -23.61 38.22
N VAL A 722 8.43 -24.33 38.59
CA VAL A 722 9.03 -24.33 39.94
C VAL A 722 10.21 -23.37 39.93
N ILE A 723 10.12 -22.28 40.67
CA ILE A 723 11.22 -21.33 40.86
C ILE A 723 11.96 -21.74 42.15
N SER A 724 13.24 -22.10 42.00
CA SER A 724 14.09 -22.43 43.16
C SER A 724 14.58 -21.14 43.83
N GLU A 725 14.29 -21.03 45.10
CA GLU A 725 14.77 -19.97 46.01
C GLU A 725 16.23 -20.23 46.43
N ARG A 726 17.21 -19.82 45.64
CA ARG A 726 18.54 -19.47 46.16
C ARG A 726 19.20 -18.44 45.24
N SER A 727 19.48 -17.28 45.79
CA SER A 727 20.39 -16.24 45.28
C SER A 727 19.85 -15.13 44.36
N GLY A 728 18.60 -14.82 44.25
CA GLY A 728 18.15 -13.58 43.54
C GLY A 728 18.53 -13.48 42.05
N ARG A 729 19.05 -14.56 41.44
CA ARG A 729 19.29 -14.73 40.02
C ARG A 729 18.46 -15.88 39.48
N LEU A 730 17.75 -15.65 38.39
CA LEU A 730 17.05 -16.69 37.64
C LEU A 730 18.08 -17.46 36.80
N GLU A 731 18.61 -18.53 37.39
CA GLU A 731 19.45 -19.51 36.67
C GLU A 731 18.69 -20.83 36.58
N ASN A 732 18.43 -21.27 35.35
CA ASN A 732 17.86 -22.57 34.94
C ASN A 732 16.39 -22.87 35.30
N LEU A 733 15.54 -22.80 34.29
CA LEU A 733 14.21 -23.44 34.26
C LEU A 733 14.36 -24.92 33.89
N VAL A 734 13.91 -25.83 34.75
CA VAL A 734 13.75 -27.23 34.44
C VAL A 734 12.27 -27.53 34.22
N GLU A 735 11.90 -27.94 33.01
CA GLU A 735 10.58 -28.49 32.72
C GLU A 735 10.52 -29.93 33.26
N VAL A 736 9.52 -30.19 34.08
CA VAL A 736 9.17 -31.56 34.50
C VAL A 736 7.80 -31.86 33.89
N PRO A 737 7.69 -32.85 33.00
CA PRO A 737 6.39 -33.27 32.49
C PRO A 737 5.64 -34.06 33.56
N LEU A 738 4.35 -33.81 33.65
CA LEU A 738 3.36 -34.68 34.30
C LEU A 738 2.72 -35.58 33.28
#